data_a0b1cad5d08fc435e3d54731709c541a
#
_entry.id   a0b1cad5d08fc435e3d54731709c541a
#
_cell.length_a   1.000
_cell.length_b   1.000
_cell.length_c   1.000
_cell.angle_alpha   90.00
_cell.angle_beta   90.00
_cell.angle_gamma   90.00
#
_symmetry.space_group_name_H-M   'P 1'
#
loop_
_entity.id
_entity.type
_entity.pdbx_description
1 polymer ?
#
loop_
_entity_poly.entity_id
_entity_poly.type
_entity_poly.pdbx_seq_one_letter_code
_entity_poly.pdbx_strand_id
1 'polypeptide(L)'
;MAAKISGYDAKQRRISTQALLQQIYRSLEQGETEFEVTSSGHHNIGGPLWTEDGRPLKFRVKNPGQRVGSFGLEGTEIVVEGSAPADAGWLNAGAELTILGDGGDTTAHCAASGKIYVAGRVGTRSGSLMKHDPAYDVPEFWILKNTGSFSFEFMGGGIGVVCGYGREELPSILGDRSCMGMVGGTIYVRGPVDGLSDDVWVLSLDDGDQAFLKENMPIFLGKIGRPQLEKELTDFSEWQKIVAKTYEERNIRSRTTLREFRTQKWVGDGGVFADVVKDDYAHVAGLVNAGADRIKIPHWQDKRFGAPCQVACPSNIPTQDRINLLRQGKFEEALELVLKYSPFPASVCGEVCPNLCMDACSRRYIDKPVAMKELGRLSRNVAAPELKAETGKQVAVIGGGPGGLAAAWQLRLLGHGVTVYEADEEVGGKLRQVIPTDRLPADSLESEIQRIKDVGITVKNKTKVDAALFANIEKESDAVVIASGAHNPVVIPFPGHELMTKGLDFLKAVNAGKKPKVGKRVIVIGAGNAGMDVCLGAYAMGAEKVLCIDIQRPAAYKHEIDCVKALGGEIRWPVFTEKVTAEGLLTKDGEMIEADEVIIAIGERPDLSYVPREWLTDRGMMDVDACNQVVKAKGVFSIGDTVQPGLLTHAIGGGQEAALLINDYLAGKE
;
A
#
# COMPACT_ATOMS: atom_id res chain seq x y z
N MET A 1 -20.14 24.38 -7.12
CA MET A 1 -19.42 23.23 -7.71
C MET A 1 -19.11 22.28 -6.56
N ALA A 2 -19.17 20.96 -6.79
CA ALA A 2 -18.87 20.01 -5.73
C ALA A 2 -17.42 20.15 -5.23
N ALA A 3 -17.24 20.10 -3.91
CA ALA A 3 -15.92 20.10 -3.29
C ALA A 3 -15.18 18.79 -3.64
N LYS A 4 -13.99 18.89 -4.21
CA LYS A 4 -13.15 17.73 -4.56
C LYS A 4 -12.28 17.35 -3.39
N ILE A 5 -12.52 16.18 -2.82
CA ILE A 5 -11.80 15.64 -1.67
C ILE A 5 -10.91 14.48 -2.15
N SER A 6 -9.61 14.56 -1.86
CA SER A 6 -8.64 13.54 -2.25
C SER A 6 -8.12 12.75 -1.05
N GLY A 7 -8.15 11.42 -1.16
CA GLY A 7 -7.48 10.51 -0.23
C GLY A 7 -5.96 10.42 -0.42
N TYR A 8 -5.39 11.27 -1.27
CA TYR A 8 -3.97 11.28 -1.60
C TYR A 8 -3.36 12.66 -1.40
N ASP A 9 -2.11 12.71 -0.95
CA ASP A 9 -1.29 13.93 -0.89
C ASP A 9 -0.71 14.31 -2.27
N ALA A 10 0.04 15.41 -2.34
CA ALA A 10 0.68 15.89 -3.57
C ALA A 10 1.66 14.85 -4.18
N LYS A 11 2.22 13.97 -3.37
CA LYS A 11 3.10 12.87 -3.82
C LYS A 11 2.33 11.60 -4.17
N GLN A 12 1.03 11.68 -4.39
CA GLN A 12 0.14 10.53 -4.65
C GLN A 12 0.18 9.46 -3.55
N ARG A 13 0.49 9.86 -2.30
CA ARG A 13 0.49 8.98 -1.15
C ARG A 13 -0.85 9.05 -0.44
N ARG A 14 -1.39 7.87 -0.09
CA ARG A 14 -2.62 7.80 0.68
C ARG A 14 -2.46 8.53 2.02
N ILE A 15 -3.34 9.46 2.31
CA ILE A 15 -3.43 10.11 3.62
C ILE A 15 -4.21 9.22 4.61
N SER A 16 -4.21 9.57 5.89
CA SER A 16 -5.01 8.85 6.89
C SER A 16 -6.51 9.11 6.67
N THR A 17 -7.35 8.19 7.17
CA THR A 17 -8.80 8.40 7.19
C THR A 17 -9.18 9.69 7.90
N GLN A 18 -8.54 9.99 9.04
CA GLN A 18 -8.81 11.22 9.80
C GLN A 18 -8.48 12.48 8.99
N ALA A 19 -7.37 12.47 8.25
CA ALA A 19 -7.00 13.61 7.41
C ALA A 19 -8.00 13.82 6.26
N LEU A 20 -8.51 12.75 5.65
CA LEU A 20 -9.57 12.86 4.64
C LEU A 20 -10.87 13.38 5.25
N LEU A 21 -11.31 12.84 6.39
CA LEU A 21 -12.52 13.32 7.06
C LEU A 21 -12.40 14.78 7.49
N GLN A 22 -11.23 15.22 7.94
CA GLN A 22 -10.99 16.64 8.25
C GLN A 22 -11.12 17.55 7.02
N GLN A 23 -10.76 17.10 5.81
CA GLN A 23 -10.99 17.86 4.60
C GLN A 23 -12.51 18.03 4.36
N ILE A 24 -13.30 16.96 4.53
CA ILE A 24 -14.76 17.01 4.42
C ILE A 24 -15.34 18.00 5.44
N TYR A 25 -14.95 17.92 6.72
CA TYR A 25 -15.44 18.82 7.77
C TYR A 25 -15.11 20.28 7.47
N ARG A 26 -13.89 20.59 7.06
CA ARG A 26 -13.49 21.98 6.70
C ARG A 26 -14.29 22.51 5.52
N SER A 27 -14.52 21.69 4.50
CA SER A 27 -15.34 22.11 3.36
C SER A 27 -16.79 22.34 3.76
N LEU A 28 -17.32 21.49 4.66
CA LEU A 28 -18.67 21.68 5.23
C LEU A 28 -18.76 22.97 6.04
N GLU A 29 -17.77 23.29 6.88
CA GLU A 29 -17.67 24.56 7.62
C GLU A 29 -17.61 25.79 6.69
N GLN A 30 -17.07 25.61 5.47
CA GLN A 30 -17.04 26.64 4.42
C GLN A 30 -18.38 26.72 3.65
N GLY A 31 -19.37 25.92 4.02
CA GLY A 31 -20.70 25.93 3.43
C GLY A 31 -20.88 25.04 2.19
N GLU A 32 -19.89 24.20 1.86
CA GLU A 32 -20.02 23.23 0.79
C GLU A 32 -20.97 22.08 1.24
N THR A 33 -21.83 21.64 0.32
CA THR A 33 -22.82 20.58 0.58
C THR A 33 -22.76 19.42 -0.43
N GLU A 34 -21.97 19.58 -1.48
CA GLU A 34 -21.75 18.54 -2.50
C GLU A 34 -20.27 18.16 -2.53
N PHE A 35 -19.98 16.85 -2.49
CA PHE A 35 -18.63 16.32 -2.35
C PHE A 35 -18.33 15.23 -3.38
N GLU A 36 -17.25 15.38 -4.14
CA GLU A 36 -16.65 14.33 -4.95
C GLU A 36 -15.42 13.77 -4.21
N VAL A 37 -15.55 12.58 -3.64
CA VAL A 37 -14.51 11.97 -2.80
C VAL A 37 -13.80 10.87 -3.56
N THR A 38 -12.54 11.08 -3.91
CA THR A 38 -11.65 10.03 -4.42
C THR A 38 -10.86 9.46 -3.26
N SER A 39 -11.18 8.24 -2.86
CA SER A 39 -10.58 7.58 -1.71
C SER A 39 -9.82 6.30 -2.08
N SER A 40 -9.08 5.75 -1.15
CA SER A 40 -8.40 4.45 -1.24
C SER A 40 -8.63 3.71 0.06
N GLY A 41 -9.84 3.16 0.20
CA GLY A 41 -10.26 2.43 1.38
C GLY A 41 -10.33 3.28 2.66
N HIS A 42 -10.61 4.58 2.56
CA HIS A 42 -10.85 5.42 3.73
C HIS A 42 -12.23 5.12 4.32
N HIS A 43 -12.29 4.99 5.63
CA HIS A 43 -13.49 4.57 6.36
C HIS A 43 -14.43 5.73 6.72
N ASN A 44 -15.69 5.43 7.05
CA ASN A 44 -16.68 6.34 7.64
C ASN A 44 -17.00 7.58 6.77
N ILE A 45 -16.88 7.52 5.45
CA ILE A 45 -17.22 8.62 4.57
C ILE A 45 -18.74 8.76 4.50
N GLY A 46 -19.28 9.98 4.65
CA GLY A 46 -20.69 10.29 4.46
C GLY A 46 -21.59 10.16 5.70
N GLY A 47 -21.03 10.06 6.89
CA GLY A 47 -21.86 10.12 8.08
C GLY A 47 -21.12 9.98 9.43
N PRO A 48 -21.73 10.42 10.55
CA PRO A 48 -22.93 11.28 10.64
C PRO A 48 -22.58 12.74 10.36
N LEU A 49 -23.25 13.36 9.41
CA LEU A 49 -23.01 14.75 9.00
C LEU A 49 -24.33 15.48 8.78
N TRP A 50 -24.37 16.75 9.08
CA TRP A 50 -25.52 17.64 8.87
C TRP A 50 -25.07 19.08 8.67
N THR A 51 -25.95 19.91 8.13
CA THR A 51 -25.77 21.36 8.06
C THR A 51 -26.65 22.04 9.11
N GLU A 52 -26.19 23.13 9.71
CA GLU A 52 -27.00 23.87 10.72
C GLU A 52 -28.27 24.48 10.11
N ASP A 53 -28.27 24.77 8.83
CA ASP A 53 -29.39 25.34 8.08
C ASP A 53 -30.29 24.29 7.41
N GLY A 54 -30.04 23.00 7.65
CA GLY A 54 -30.84 21.88 7.13
C GLY A 54 -30.69 21.61 5.62
N ARG A 55 -29.70 22.20 4.95
CA ARG A 55 -29.44 21.87 3.54
C ARG A 55 -29.00 20.42 3.37
N PRO A 56 -29.49 19.73 2.32
CA PRO A 56 -29.10 18.37 2.05
C PRO A 56 -27.62 18.23 1.66
N LEU A 57 -27.02 17.12 2.06
CA LEU A 57 -25.64 16.76 1.74
C LEU A 57 -25.60 15.73 0.63
N LYS A 58 -24.70 15.88 -0.33
CA LYS A 58 -24.51 14.93 -1.42
C LYS A 58 -23.06 14.49 -1.53
N PHE A 59 -22.87 13.19 -1.54
CA PHE A 59 -21.56 12.57 -1.68
C PHE A 59 -21.51 11.66 -2.90
N ARG A 60 -20.48 11.81 -3.71
CA ARG A 60 -20.10 10.86 -4.76
C ARG A 60 -18.73 10.29 -4.40
N VAL A 61 -18.69 8.99 -4.06
CA VAL A 61 -17.52 8.37 -3.43
C VAL A 61 -16.95 7.27 -4.32
N LYS A 62 -15.65 7.36 -4.60
CA LYS A 62 -14.89 6.31 -5.30
C LYS A 62 -14.02 5.53 -4.33
N ASN A 63 -14.05 4.21 -4.46
CA ASN A 63 -13.21 3.27 -3.72
C ASN A 63 -13.19 3.50 -2.19
N PRO A 64 -14.35 3.53 -1.51
CA PRO A 64 -14.42 3.74 -0.07
C PRO A 64 -13.82 2.56 0.71
N GLY A 65 -13.50 2.79 1.97
CA GLY A 65 -13.29 1.76 2.99
C GLY A 65 -14.60 1.33 3.66
N GLN A 66 -14.48 0.60 4.75
CA GLN A 66 -15.62 0.15 5.55
C GLN A 66 -16.44 1.33 6.09
N ARG A 67 -17.72 1.07 6.37
CA ARG A 67 -18.65 2.02 7.01
C ARG A 67 -18.93 3.28 6.20
N VAL A 68 -18.91 3.20 4.87
CA VAL A 68 -19.40 4.30 4.03
C VAL A 68 -20.91 4.47 4.29
N GLY A 69 -21.35 5.70 4.56
CA GLY A 69 -22.74 6.02 4.87
C GLY A 69 -23.23 5.50 6.24
N SER A 70 -22.32 5.08 7.14
CA SER A 70 -22.72 4.66 8.50
C SER A 70 -23.22 5.85 9.31
N PHE A 71 -24.29 5.64 10.13
CA PHE A 71 -25.01 6.69 10.85
C PHE A 71 -25.52 7.80 9.94
N GLY A 72 -25.80 7.48 8.66
CA GLY A 72 -26.31 8.46 7.71
C GLY A 72 -27.64 9.08 8.18
N LEU A 73 -27.71 10.39 8.15
CA LEU A 73 -28.87 11.14 8.63
C LEU A 73 -29.78 11.57 7.48
N GLU A 74 -31.03 11.88 7.77
CA GLU A 74 -31.98 12.43 6.82
C GLU A 74 -31.39 13.67 6.09
N GLY A 75 -31.69 13.81 4.79
CA GLY A 75 -31.13 14.85 3.94
C GLY A 75 -29.73 14.53 3.39
N THR A 76 -29.12 13.38 3.74
CA THR A 76 -27.83 12.96 3.15
C THR A 76 -28.04 11.94 2.04
N GLU A 77 -27.52 12.23 0.85
CA GLU A 77 -27.49 11.34 -0.32
C GLU A 77 -26.05 10.91 -0.61
N ILE A 78 -25.80 9.62 -0.71
CA ILE A 78 -24.45 9.07 -0.94
C ILE A 78 -24.50 8.10 -2.12
N VAL A 79 -23.67 8.35 -3.12
CA VAL A 79 -23.49 7.44 -4.28
C VAL A 79 -22.07 6.89 -4.26
N VAL A 80 -21.94 5.57 -4.13
CA VAL A 80 -20.68 4.86 -4.24
C VAL A 80 -20.50 4.38 -5.68
N GLU A 81 -19.47 4.89 -6.36
CA GLU A 81 -19.10 4.46 -7.71
C GLU A 81 -18.33 3.13 -7.68
N GLY A 82 -19.04 2.02 -7.77
CA GLY A 82 -18.51 0.67 -7.65
C GLY A 82 -18.97 -0.02 -6.38
N SER A 83 -18.18 -0.96 -5.87
CA SER A 83 -18.52 -1.76 -4.70
C SER A 83 -18.14 -1.04 -3.39
N ALA A 84 -18.92 -1.30 -2.34
CA ALA A 84 -18.64 -0.87 -0.98
C ALA A 84 -18.19 -2.07 -0.12
N PRO A 85 -17.17 -1.91 0.75
CA PRO A 85 -16.78 -2.96 1.69
C PRO A 85 -17.80 -3.18 2.82
N ALA A 86 -17.41 -3.93 3.85
CA ALA A 86 -18.28 -4.24 4.98
C ALA A 86 -18.84 -3.00 5.69
N ASP A 87 -19.98 -3.19 6.36
CA ASP A 87 -20.69 -2.19 7.18
C ASP A 87 -21.21 -0.97 6.40
N ALA A 88 -21.38 -1.03 5.08
CA ALA A 88 -21.96 0.08 4.32
C ALA A 88 -23.39 0.36 4.79
N GLY A 89 -23.69 1.61 5.14
CA GLY A 89 -24.99 2.01 5.68
C GLY A 89 -25.31 1.41 7.08
N TRP A 90 -24.28 1.03 7.84
CA TRP A 90 -24.46 0.57 9.21
C TRP A 90 -25.12 1.63 10.08
N LEU A 91 -26.18 1.24 10.82
CA LEU A 91 -26.99 2.17 11.63
C LEU A 91 -27.53 3.38 10.82
N ASN A 92 -27.93 3.16 9.56
CA ASN A 92 -28.53 4.22 8.76
C ASN A 92 -29.79 4.78 9.46
N ALA A 93 -29.83 6.10 9.62
CA ALA A 93 -30.87 6.82 10.37
C ALA A 93 -31.58 7.86 9.49
N GLY A 94 -31.75 7.58 8.19
CA GLY A 94 -32.50 8.42 7.27
C GLY A 94 -31.80 8.77 5.96
N ALA A 95 -30.50 8.48 5.81
CA ALA A 95 -29.79 8.75 4.57
C ALA A 95 -30.23 7.84 3.42
N GLU A 96 -30.04 8.33 2.20
CA GLU A 96 -30.13 7.54 0.98
C GLU A 96 -28.73 7.13 0.53
N LEU A 97 -28.45 5.83 0.50
CA LEU A 97 -27.19 5.26 0.06
C LEU A 97 -27.37 4.41 -1.21
N THR A 98 -26.71 4.78 -2.29
CA THR A 98 -26.69 4.00 -3.53
C THR A 98 -25.31 3.41 -3.77
N ILE A 99 -25.21 2.09 -3.93
CA ILE A 99 -23.97 1.35 -4.24
C ILE A 99 -24.11 0.82 -5.66
N LEU A 100 -23.32 1.35 -6.62
CA LEU A 100 -23.38 0.97 -8.04
C LEU A 100 -22.68 -0.36 -8.37
N GLY A 101 -22.10 -1.02 -7.37
CA GLY A 101 -21.51 -2.36 -7.43
C GLY A 101 -22.10 -3.28 -6.37
N ASP A 102 -21.23 -4.15 -5.81
CA ASP A 102 -21.60 -5.07 -4.73
C ASP A 102 -21.48 -4.36 -3.35
N GLY A 103 -22.37 -4.71 -2.41
CA GLY A 103 -22.21 -4.38 -0.99
C GLY A 103 -21.48 -5.49 -0.24
N GLY A 104 -20.59 -5.14 0.68
CA GLY A 104 -19.85 -6.08 1.53
C GLY A 104 -20.70 -6.75 2.59
N ASP A 105 -20.05 -7.51 3.48
CA ASP A 105 -20.70 -8.10 4.65
C ASP A 105 -21.32 -7.01 5.53
N THR A 106 -22.42 -7.34 6.20
CA THR A 106 -23.10 -6.41 7.12
C THR A 106 -23.59 -5.09 6.48
N THR A 107 -23.77 -5.04 5.15
CA THR A 107 -24.43 -3.91 4.49
C THR A 107 -25.84 -3.72 5.05
N ALA A 108 -26.25 -2.49 5.37
CA ALA A 108 -27.54 -2.15 6.02
C ALA A 108 -27.76 -2.77 7.40
N HIS A 109 -26.70 -3.20 8.09
CA HIS A 109 -26.81 -3.75 9.44
C HIS A 109 -27.35 -2.70 10.41
N CYS A 110 -28.39 -3.05 11.18
CA CYS A 110 -29.09 -2.16 12.12
C CYS A 110 -29.66 -0.87 11.48
N ALA A 111 -29.96 -0.85 10.18
CA ALA A 111 -30.63 0.29 9.58
C ALA A 111 -32.00 0.54 10.24
N ALA A 112 -32.29 1.80 10.60
CA ALA A 112 -33.47 2.20 11.35
C ALA A 112 -34.40 3.13 10.57
N SER A 113 -33.90 3.80 9.53
CA SER A 113 -34.68 4.64 8.60
C SER A 113 -33.87 4.86 7.32
N GLY A 114 -34.51 5.50 6.30
CA GLY A 114 -33.87 5.82 5.02
C GLY A 114 -33.81 4.65 4.04
N LYS A 115 -33.08 4.82 2.94
CA LYS A 115 -33.07 3.88 1.83
C LYS A 115 -31.65 3.48 1.41
N ILE A 116 -31.45 2.19 1.19
CA ILE A 116 -30.16 1.66 0.71
C ILE A 116 -30.41 0.85 -0.54
N TYR A 117 -29.74 1.24 -1.64
CA TYR A 117 -29.87 0.66 -2.96
C TYR A 117 -28.55 0.02 -3.41
N VAL A 118 -28.57 -1.24 -3.87
CA VAL A 118 -27.38 -1.97 -4.31
C VAL A 118 -27.58 -2.56 -5.70
N ALA A 119 -26.75 -2.16 -6.65
CA ALA A 119 -26.81 -2.65 -8.03
C ALA A 119 -26.22 -4.05 -8.23
N GLY A 120 -25.51 -4.57 -7.24
CA GLY A 120 -24.89 -5.89 -7.24
C GLY A 120 -25.55 -6.85 -6.24
N ARG A 121 -24.73 -7.74 -5.71
CA ARG A 121 -25.05 -8.63 -4.59
C ARG A 121 -24.55 -8.03 -3.27
N VAL A 122 -24.98 -8.61 -2.16
CA VAL A 122 -24.52 -8.23 -0.82
C VAL A 122 -23.94 -9.41 -0.07
N GLY A 123 -23.09 -9.12 0.91
CA GLY A 123 -22.37 -10.12 1.70
C GLY A 123 -23.21 -10.73 2.82
N THR A 124 -22.53 -11.44 3.70
CA THR A 124 -23.07 -12.11 4.87
C THR A 124 -23.67 -11.10 5.85
N ARG A 125 -24.78 -11.47 6.51
CA ARG A 125 -25.46 -10.65 7.55
C ARG A 125 -25.93 -9.28 7.06
N SER A 126 -26.14 -9.11 5.78
CA SER A 126 -26.69 -7.87 5.24
C SER A 126 -28.16 -7.72 5.64
N GLY A 127 -28.57 -6.51 5.99
CA GLY A 127 -29.93 -6.24 6.51
C GLY A 127 -30.22 -6.83 7.89
N SER A 128 -29.23 -7.44 8.56
CA SER A 128 -29.45 -7.98 9.90
C SER A 128 -29.75 -6.90 10.92
N LEU A 129 -30.60 -7.22 11.91
CA LEU A 129 -31.03 -6.30 12.98
C LEU A 129 -31.68 -4.98 12.46
N MET A 130 -32.15 -4.92 11.21
CA MET A 130 -32.96 -3.78 10.78
C MET A 130 -34.19 -3.63 11.67
N LYS A 131 -34.54 -2.39 12.01
CA LYS A 131 -35.66 -2.05 12.88
C LYS A 131 -36.46 -0.90 12.28
N HIS A 132 -37.72 -0.83 12.65
CA HIS A 132 -38.57 0.29 12.30
C HIS A 132 -39.19 0.88 13.56
N ASP A 133 -39.00 2.17 13.77
CA ASP A 133 -39.73 2.97 14.74
C ASP A 133 -40.82 3.72 13.98
N PRO A 134 -42.12 3.54 14.36
CA PRO A 134 -43.25 4.20 13.69
C PRO A 134 -43.18 5.75 13.67
N ALA A 135 -42.32 6.35 14.46
CA ALA A 135 -42.09 7.80 14.45
C ALA A 135 -41.23 8.28 13.21
N TYR A 136 -40.61 7.34 12.50
CA TYR A 136 -39.71 7.64 11.36
C TYR A 136 -40.12 6.83 10.12
N ASP A 137 -39.57 7.18 8.98
CA ASP A 137 -39.79 6.45 7.74
C ASP A 137 -39.24 5.01 7.83
N VAL A 138 -39.94 4.10 7.18
CA VAL A 138 -39.58 2.68 7.13
C VAL A 138 -38.21 2.52 6.46
N PRO A 139 -37.23 1.84 7.10
CA PRO A 139 -35.96 1.55 6.43
C PRO A 139 -36.18 0.57 5.26
N GLU A 140 -35.66 0.95 4.09
CA GLU A 140 -35.74 0.13 2.87
C GLU A 140 -34.36 -0.31 2.42
N PHE A 141 -34.22 -1.60 2.07
CA PHE A 141 -32.98 -2.18 1.57
C PHE A 141 -33.23 -2.95 0.29
N TRP A 142 -32.78 -2.40 -0.85
CA TRP A 142 -33.02 -2.90 -2.21
C TRP A 142 -31.75 -3.48 -2.81
N ILE A 143 -31.81 -4.71 -3.33
CA ILE A 143 -30.67 -5.47 -3.83
C ILE A 143 -31.04 -6.04 -5.20
N LEU A 144 -30.29 -5.69 -6.24
CA LEU A 144 -30.58 -6.16 -7.61
C LEU A 144 -30.31 -7.66 -7.77
N LYS A 145 -29.29 -8.21 -7.13
CA LYS A 145 -28.89 -9.61 -7.31
C LYS A 145 -29.32 -10.47 -6.11
N ASN A 146 -28.38 -10.97 -5.34
CA ASN A 146 -28.59 -11.95 -4.29
C ASN A 146 -27.89 -11.51 -2.98
N THR A 147 -28.17 -12.21 -1.89
CA THR A 147 -27.54 -11.97 -0.57
C THR A 147 -26.61 -13.11 -0.16
N GLY A 148 -25.72 -12.83 0.81
CA GLY A 148 -24.92 -13.84 1.52
C GLY A 148 -25.68 -14.52 2.66
N SER A 149 -25.03 -15.44 3.36
CA SER A 149 -25.58 -16.17 4.49
C SER A 149 -25.98 -15.27 5.65
N PHE A 150 -26.96 -15.68 6.45
CA PHE A 150 -27.48 -14.96 7.62
C PHE A 150 -28.03 -13.55 7.31
N SER A 151 -28.40 -13.27 6.06
CA SER A 151 -29.03 -12.00 5.72
C SER A 151 -30.37 -11.84 6.40
N PHE A 152 -30.68 -10.62 6.82
CA PHE A 152 -31.92 -10.28 7.57
C PHE A 152 -32.10 -11.04 8.88
N GLU A 153 -31.03 -11.62 9.46
CA GLU A 153 -31.11 -12.24 10.78
C GLU A 153 -31.53 -11.22 11.85
N PHE A 154 -32.39 -11.63 12.80
CA PHE A 154 -32.91 -10.78 13.86
C PHE A 154 -33.55 -9.46 13.40
N MET A 155 -34.03 -9.40 12.16
CA MET A 155 -34.74 -8.24 11.65
C MET A 155 -36.01 -8.02 12.44
N GLY A 156 -36.21 -6.81 12.97
CA GLY A 156 -37.36 -6.40 13.76
C GLY A 156 -38.35 -5.50 13.05
N GLY A 157 -38.00 -5.02 11.86
CA GLY A 157 -38.85 -4.13 11.02
C GLY A 157 -38.13 -3.65 9.80
N GLY A 158 -38.86 -2.99 8.89
CA GLY A 158 -38.31 -2.49 7.63
C GLY A 158 -38.71 -3.37 6.43
N ILE A 159 -38.21 -3.00 5.25
CA ILE A 159 -38.50 -3.66 3.99
C ILE A 159 -37.17 -4.07 3.33
N GLY A 160 -37.03 -5.35 3.00
CA GLY A 160 -36.00 -5.89 2.14
C GLY A 160 -36.54 -6.18 0.74
N VAL A 161 -35.81 -5.90 -0.34
CA VAL A 161 -36.18 -6.29 -1.70
C VAL A 161 -34.97 -6.93 -2.38
N VAL A 162 -35.08 -8.19 -2.79
CA VAL A 162 -34.00 -8.95 -3.45
C VAL A 162 -34.50 -9.44 -4.82
N CYS A 163 -34.00 -8.82 -5.89
CA CYS A 163 -34.52 -9.02 -7.23
C CYS A 163 -34.02 -10.30 -7.92
N GLY A 164 -33.00 -10.97 -7.43
CA GLY A 164 -32.45 -12.20 -8.01
C GLY A 164 -31.96 -12.08 -9.46
N TYR A 165 -31.68 -10.88 -9.94
CA TYR A 165 -31.30 -10.64 -11.33
C TYR A 165 -29.95 -11.30 -11.69
N GLY A 166 -29.94 -12.11 -12.75
CA GLY A 166 -28.75 -12.81 -13.23
C GLY A 166 -28.24 -13.90 -12.28
N ARG A 167 -29.18 -14.54 -11.52
CA ARG A 167 -28.85 -15.59 -10.53
C ARG A 167 -29.76 -16.83 -10.67
N GLU A 168 -30.22 -17.09 -11.86
CA GLU A 168 -31.17 -18.15 -12.20
C GLU A 168 -30.63 -19.55 -11.86
N GLU A 169 -29.31 -19.73 -11.83
CA GLU A 169 -28.67 -21.01 -11.51
C GLU A 169 -28.48 -21.26 -10.00
N LEU A 170 -28.75 -20.26 -9.14
CA LEU A 170 -28.59 -20.44 -7.71
C LEU A 170 -29.78 -21.23 -7.13
N PRO A 171 -29.51 -22.18 -6.19
CA PRO A 171 -30.57 -22.91 -5.49
C PRO A 171 -31.38 -22.00 -4.55
N SER A 172 -30.78 -20.90 -4.11
CA SER A 172 -31.42 -19.84 -3.31
C SER A 172 -30.78 -18.50 -3.63
N ILE A 173 -31.58 -17.45 -3.77
CA ILE A 173 -31.10 -16.07 -3.91
C ILE A 173 -30.82 -15.41 -2.57
N LEU A 174 -31.29 -15.98 -1.47
CA LEU A 174 -30.86 -15.67 -0.12
C LEU A 174 -29.81 -16.70 0.29
N GLY A 175 -28.76 -16.24 0.97
CA GLY A 175 -27.74 -17.14 1.51
C GLY A 175 -28.29 -18.06 2.60
N ASP A 176 -27.49 -19.04 2.96
CA ASP A 176 -27.84 -20.03 4.00
C ASP A 176 -28.26 -19.35 5.32
N ARG A 177 -29.24 -19.93 6.01
CA ARG A 177 -29.76 -19.47 7.32
C ARG A 177 -30.23 -18.00 7.33
N SER A 178 -30.66 -17.49 6.21
CA SER A 178 -31.24 -16.14 6.15
C SER A 178 -32.53 -16.07 6.98
N CYS A 179 -32.86 -14.87 7.45
CA CYS A 179 -34.05 -14.58 8.29
C CYS A 179 -34.08 -15.28 9.67
N MET A 180 -32.95 -15.84 10.13
CA MET A 180 -32.87 -16.46 11.44
C MET A 180 -33.25 -15.47 12.54
N GLY A 181 -34.20 -15.85 13.42
CA GLY A 181 -34.64 -14.98 14.53
C GLY A 181 -35.38 -13.72 14.10
N MET A 182 -35.80 -13.61 12.83
CA MET A 182 -36.61 -12.49 12.35
C MET A 182 -37.90 -12.36 13.10
N VAL A 183 -38.20 -11.18 13.66
CA VAL A 183 -39.40 -10.92 14.49
C VAL A 183 -40.36 -9.88 13.89
N GLY A 184 -40.00 -9.25 12.79
CA GLY A 184 -40.83 -8.26 12.08
C GLY A 184 -40.22 -7.84 10.74
N GLY A 185 -40.94 -6.99 10.01
CA GLY A 185 -40.57 -6.55 8.66
C GLY A 185 -41.05 -7.47 7.55
N THR A 186 -40.84 -7.05 6.31
CA THR A 186 -41.23 -7.80 5.10
C THR A 186 -40.03 -7.84 4.14
N ILE A 187 -39.79 -9.01 3.56
CA ILE A 187 -38.76 -9.16 2.55
C ILE A 187 -39.42 -9.66 1.25
N TYR A 188 -39.32 -8.90 0.18
CA TYR A 188 -39.75 -9.30 -1.16
C TYR A 188 -38.59 -9.94 -1.90
N VAL A 189 -38.80 -11.11 -2.47
CA VAL A 189 -37.77 -11.88 -3.17
C VAL A 189 -38.30 -12.40 -4.51
N ARG A 190 -37.49 -12.28 -5.56
CA ARG A 190 -37.77 -12.86 -6.85
C ARG A 190 -36.84 -14.05 -7.12
N GLY A 191 -37.39 -15.23 -7.20
CA GLY A 191 -36.69 -16.49 -7.47
C GLY A 191 -36.71 -17.47 -6.30
N PRO A 192 -35.93 -18.56 -6.38
CA PRO A 192 -35.94 -19.62 -5.40
C PRO A 192 -35.34 -19.16 -4.08
N VAL A 193 -35.94 -19.63 -2.97
CA VAL A 193 -35.39 -19.47 -1.62
C VAL A 193 -35.34 -20.84 -0.95
N ASP A 194 -34.20 -21.17 -0.38
CA ASP A 194 -33.95 -22.40 0.36
C ASP A 194 -33.09 -22.10 1.58
N GLY A 195 -33.05 -23.00 2.56
CA GLY A 195 -32.24 -22.86 3.78
C GLY A 195 -32.70 -21.74 4.71
N LEU A 196 -33.97 -21.30 4.63
CA LEU A 196 -34.54 -20.30 5.51
C LEU A 196 -34.74 -20.83 6.94
N SER A 197 -34.74 -19.92 7.89
CA SER A 197 -35.12 -20.24 9.29
C SER A 197 -36.58 -20.66 9.40
N ASP A 198 -36.84 -21.56 10.35
CA ASP A 198 -38.23 -21.91 10.75
C ASP A 198 -39.01 -20.71 11.36
N ASP A 199 -38.40 -19.57 11.55
CA ASP A 199 -38.99 -18.38 12.18
C ASP A 199 -39.86 -17.56 11.21
N VAL A 200 -39.89 -17.94 9.90
CA VAL A 200 -40.56 -17.14 8.87
C VAL A 200 -41.57 -17.97 8.05
N TRP A 201 -42.53 -17.24 7.46
CA TRP A 201 -43.41 -17.74 6.41
C TRP A 201 -42.94 -17.20 5.04
N VAL A 202 -43.06 -18.06 4.01
CA VAL A 202 -42.93 -17.67 2.61
C VAL A 202 -44.34 -17.66 2.03
N LEU A 203 -44.77 -16.51 1.52
CA LEU A 203 -46.13 -16.27 1.04
C LEU A 203 -46.13 -15.67 -0.36
N SER A 204 -47.22 -15.84 -1.10
CA SER A 204 -47.49 -15.13 -2.34
C SER A 204 -47.70 -13.63 -2.08
N LEU A 205 -47.40 -12.77 -3.07
CA LEU A 205 -47.70 -11.34 -3.01
C LEU A 205 -49.22 -11.12 -3.06
N ASP A 206 -49.71 -10.18 -2.26
CA ASP A 206 -51.05 -9.64 -2.43
C ASP A 206 -51.03 -8.36 -3.32
N ASP A 207 -52.20 -7.77 -3.53
CA ASP A 207 -52.38 -6.59 -4.39
C ASP A 207 -51.60 -5.38 -3.86
N GLY A 208 -51.51 -5.24 -2.53
CA GLY A 208 -50.79 -4.17 -1.85
C GLY A 208 -49.25 -4.30 -2.03
N ASP A 209 -48.75 -5.52 -1.95
CA ASP A 209 -47.36 -5.85 -2.20
C ASP A 209 -46.95 -5.51 -3.65
N GLN A 210 -47.77 -5.92 -4.58
CA GLN A 210 -47.54 -5.64 -6.02
C GLN A 210 -47.60 -4.13 -6.32
N ALA A 211 -48.54 -3.41 -5.73
CA ALA A 211 -48.64 -1.96 -5.86
C ALA A 211 -47.37 -1.27 -5.32
N PHE A 212 -46.90 -1.65 -4.13
CA PHE A 212 -45.67 -1.12 -3.54
C PHE A 212 -44.45 -1.37 -4.44
N LEU A 213 -44.26 -2.60 -4.92
CA LEU A 213 -43.15 -2.94 -5.78
C LEU A 213 -43.24 -2.20 -7.15
N LYS A 214 -44.44 -2.08 -7.73
CA LYS A 214 -44.66 -1.40 -9.00
C LYS A 214 -44.37 0.10 -8.90
N GLU A 215 -44.67 0.74 -7.77
CA GLU A 215 -44.41 2.15 -7.55
C GLU A 215 -42.92 2.42 -7.32
N ASN A 216 -42.23 1.60 -6.51
CA ASN A 216 -40.87 1.87 -6.04
C ASN A 216 -39.78 1.24 -6.92
N MET A 217 -40.05 0.22 -7.73
CA MET A 217 -39.08 -0.43 -8.62
C MET A 217 -38.45 0.55 -9.64
N PRO A 218 -39.20 1.44 -10.31
CA PRO A 218 -38.61 2.43 -11.21
C PRO A 218 -37.67 3.38 -10.52
N ILE A 219 -37.98 3.77 -9.27
CA ILE A 219 -37.12 4.63 -8.44
C ILE A 219 -35.79 3.92 -8.16
N PHE A 220 -35.84 2.70 -7.64
CA PHE A 220 -34.67 1.87 -7.40
C PHE A 220 -33.80 1.71 -8.67
N LEU A 221 -34.41 1.31 -9.76
CA LEU A 221 -33.70 1.08 -11.03
C LEU A 221 -33.10 2.36 -11.61
N GLY A 222 -33.77 3.50 -11.43
CA GLY A 222 -33.24 4.81 -11.79
C GLY A 222 -31.98 5.16 -10.97
N LYS A 223 -32.02 4.95 -9.66
CA LYS A 223 -30.88 5.21 -8.76
C LYS A 223 -29.64 4.36 -9.10
N ILE A 224 -29.83 3.10 -9.46
CA ILE A 224 -28.73 2.21 -9.84
C ILE A 224 -28.37 2.25 -11.34
N GLY A 225 -29.02 3.10 -12.14
CA GLY A 225 -28.74 3.25 -13.57
C GLY A 225 -29.15 2.05 -14.43
N ARG A 226 -30.26 1.35 -14.09
CA ARG A 226 -30.76 0.16 -14.77
C ARG A 226 -32.25 0.24 -15.15
N PRO A 227 -32.78 1.37 -15.66
CA PRO A 227 -34.22 1.52 -15.93
C PRO A 227 -34.78 0.52 -16.93
N GLN A 228 -33.93 -0.04 -17.81
CA GLN A 228 -34.34 -1.02 -18.81
C GLN A 228 -34.82 -2.35 -18.19
N LEU A 229 -34.54 -2.61 -16.92
CA LEU A 229 -34.96 -3.86 -16.24
C LEU A 229 -36.38 -3.78 -15.66
N GLU A 230 -37.03 -2.63 -15.70
CA GLU A 230 -38.35 -2.41 -15.08
C GLU A 230 -39.37 -3.44 -15.54
N LYS A 231 -39.51 -3.65 -16.85
CA LYS A 231 -40.49 -4.59 -17.42
C LYS A 231 -40.29 -6.03 -16.93
N GLU A 232 -39.03 -6.45 -16.78
CA GLU A 232 -38.69 -7.79 -16.29
C GLU A 232 -38.99 -7.93 -14.80
N LEU A 233 -38.56 -6.94 -14.00
CA LEU A 233 -38.66 -6.99 -12.54
C LEU A 233 -40.04 -6.62 -11.99
N THR A 234 -40.96 -6.13 -12.84
CA THR A 234 -42.38 -5.93 -12.53
C THR A 234 -43.27 -7.05 -13.02
N ASP A 235 -42.72 -8.14 -13.55
CA ASP A 235 -43.44 -9.42 -13.70
C ASP A 235 -43.40 -10.13 -12.33
N PHE A 236 -44.57 -10.13 -11.69
CA PHE A 236 -44.68 -10.64 -10.31
C PHE A 236 -44.89 -12.15 -10.22
N SER A 237 -44.86 -12.88 -11.32
CA SER A 237 -45.08 -14.34 -11.34
C SER A 237 -44.04 -15.14 -10.56
N GLU A 238 -42.79 -14.63 -10.42
CA GLU A 238 -41.69 -15.28 -9.71
C GLU A 238 -41.44 -14.65 -8.32
N TRP A 239 -42.25 -13.67 -7.92
CA TRP A 239 -42.05 -12.98 -6.64
C TRP A 239 -42.83 -13.63 -5.52
N GLN A 240 -42.25 -13.58 -4.35
CA GLN A 240 -42.83 -14.02 -3.09
C GLN A 240 -42.42 -13.08 -1.97
N LYS A 241 -43.10 -13.12 -0.83
CA LYS A 241 -42.74 -12.37 0.35
C LYS A 241 -42.42 -13.28 1.52
N ILE A 242 -41.47 -12.84 2.32
CA ILE A 242 -41.06 -13.49 3.56
C ILE A 242 -41.46 -12.58 4.70
N VAL A 243 -42.18 -13.12 5.68
CA VAL A 243 -42.62 -12.43 6.88
C VAL A 243 -42.35 -13.26 8.15
N ALA A 244 -42.09 -12.58 9.25
CA ALA A 244 -41.85 -13.26 10.52
C ALA A 244 -43.12 -13.99 11.03
N LYS A 245 -42.96 -15.17 11.62
CA LYS A 245 -44.00 -15.85 12.39
C LYS A 245 -44.30 -15.10 13.68
N THR A 246 -45.53 -15.09 14.08
CA THR A 246 -45.94 -14.52 15.39
C THR A 246 -45.33 -15.31 16.56
N TYR A 247 -45.37 -14.73 17.75
CA TYR A 247 -44.89 -15.40 18.96
C TYR A 247 -45.63 -16.72 19.22
N GLU A 248 -46.94 -16.76 19.00
CA GLU A 248 -47.81 -17.93 19.16
C GLU A 248 -47.43 -19.04 18.18
N GLU A 249 -47.21 -18.70 16.92
CA GLU A 249 -46.81 -19.64 15.86
C GLU A 249 -45.44 -20.27 16.13
N ARG A 250 -44.50 -19.56 16.75
CA ARG A 250 -43.20 -20.08 17.15
C ARG A 250 -43.24 -21.02 18.34
N ASN A 251 -44.15 -20.79 19.28
CA ASN A 251 -44.23 -21.53 20.54
C ASN A 251 -44.83 -22.93 20.43
N ILE A 252 -45.25 -23.37 19.22
CA ILE A 252 -45.76 -24.74 18.99
C ILE A 252 -44.62 -25.79 19.01
N ARG A 253 -43.37 -25.38 19.22
CA ARG A 253 -42.24 -26.32 19.30
C ARG A 253 -42.37 -27.21 20.56
N SER A 254 -42.39 -28.55 20.37
CA SER A 254 -42.28 -29.48 21.45
C SER A 254 -40.96 -29.24 22.21
N ARG A 255 -41.04 -29.17 23.52
CA ARG A 255 -39.86 -29.08 24.38
C ARG A 255 -39.11 -30.40 24.28
N THR A 256 -37.96 -30.40 23.59
CA THR A 256 -37.04 -31.53 23.60
C THR A 256 -36.04 -31.36 24.74
N THR A 257 -35.64 -32.47 25.36
CA THR A 257 -34.56 -32.44 26.32
C THR A 257 -33.23 -32.11 25.62
N LEU A 258 -32.26 -31.56 26.34
CA LEU A 258 -30.93 -31.27 25.79
C LEU A 258 -30.27 -32.53 25.19
N ARG A 259 -30.54 -33.71 25.75
CA ARG A 259 -30.06 -34.98 25.27
C ARG A 259 -30.68 -35.36 23.92
N GLU A 260 -31.99 -35.20 23.78
CA GLU A 260 -32.72 -35.45 22.53
C GLU A 260 -32.33 -34.44 21.46
N PHE A 261 -32.21 -33.16 21.83
CA PHE A 261 -31.70 -32.11 20.92
C PHE A 261 -30.32 -32.46 20.42
N ARG A 262 -29.40 -32.85 21.31
CA ARG A 262 -28.04 -33.25 20.91
C ARG A 262 -28.06 -34.43 19.96
N THR A 263 -28.83 -35.46 20.20
CA THR A 263 -28.88 -36.67 19.41
C THR A 263 -29.58 -36.47 18.06
N GLN A 264 -30.66 -35.69 18.02
CA GLN A 264 -31.50 -35.53 16.85
C GLN A 264 -31.14 -34.32 15.98
N LYS A 265 -30.68 -33.25 16.59
CA LYS A 265 -30.49 -31.94 15.93
C LYS A 265 -29.01 -31.51 15.82
N TRP A 266 -28.19 -32.01 16.73
CA TRP A 266 -26.79 -31.57 16.78
C TRP A 266 -25.81 -32.52 16.04
N VAL A 267 -25.98 -33.83 16.24
CA VAL A 267 -25.04 -34.87 15.77
C VAL A 267 -25.63 -35.77 14.68
N GLY A 268 -26.96 -35.78 14.53
CA GLY A 268 -27.62 -36.62 13.53
C GLY A 268 -27.45 -36.14 12.09
N ASP A 269 -27.63 -37.03 11.11
CA ASP A 269 -27.65 -36.67 9.69
C ASP A 269 -28.66 -35.55 9.44
N GLY A 270 -28.16 -34.43 8.89
CA GLY A 270 -28.95 -33.19 8.74
C GLY A 270 -29.09 -32.35 10.01
N GLY A 271 -28.42 -32.68 11.11
CA GLY A 271 -28.36 -31.83 12.31
C GLY A 271 -27.60 -30.54 12.07
N VAL A 272 -27.86 -29.53 12.92
CA VAL A 272 -27.29 -28.15 12.78
C VAL A 272 -25.77 -28.15 12.64
N PHE A 273 -25.07 -29.11 13.24
CA PHE A 273 -23.61 -29.24 13.17
C PHE A 273 -23.17 -30.57 12.52
N ALA A 274 -24.06 -31.27 11.81
CA ALA A 274 -23.76 -32.56 11.22
C ALA A 274 -22.52 -32.50 10.28
N ASP A 275 -22.41 -31.42 9.51
CA ASP A 275 -21.31 -31.20 8.58
C ASP A 275 -20.00 -30.79 9.29
N VAL A 276 -20.09 -30.23 10.49
CA VAL A 276 -18.94 -29.71 11.26
C VAL A 276 -18.29 -30.81 12.11
N VAL A 277 -19.06 -31.83 12.50
CA VAL A 277 -18.57 -32.95 13.35
C VAL A 277 -18.21 -34.20 12.59
N LYS A 278 -18.18 -34.17 11.26
CA LYS A 278 -17.60 -35.23 10.43
C LYS A 278 -16.08 -35.19 10.54
N ASP A 279 -15.43 -36.35 10.57
CA ASP A 279 -13.97 -36.50 10.69
C ASP A 279 -13.20 -35.85 9.52
N ASP A 280 -13.86 -35.56 8.41
CA ASP A 280 -13.30 -34.87 7.27
C ASP A 280 -13.78 -33.42 7.19
N TYR A 281 -12.96 -32.52 7.71
CA TYR A 281 -13.18 -31.06 7.64
C TYR A 281 -13.21 -30.50 6.21
N ALA A 282 -12.86 -31.27 5.20
CA ALA A 282 -12.93 -30.86 3.79
C ALA A 282 -14.38 -30.64 3.32
N HIS A 283 -15.36 -31.17 4.04
CA HIS A 283 -16.78 -31.03 3.72
C HIS A 283 -17.54 -29.97 4.51
N VAL A 284 -16.84 -29.02 5.14
CA VAL A 284 -17.48 -27.85 5.80
C VAL A 284 -17.96 -26.83 4.75
N ALA A 285 -18.52 -27.30 3.66
CA ALA A 285 -18.91 -26.47 2.53
C ALA A 285 -20.01 -25.45 2.88
N GLY A 286 -20.89 -25.77 3.83
CA GLY A 286 -21.98 -24.88 4.23
C GLY A 286 -21.59 -23.71 5.16
N LEU A 287 -20.39 -23.78 5.79
CA LEU A 287 -19.91 -22.75 6.72
C LEU A 287 -18.85 -21.83 6.14
N VAL A 288 -18.25 -22.20 5.02
CA VAL A 288 -17.20 -21.42 4.36
C VAL A 288 -17.71 -20.94 3.01
N ASN A 289 -17.84 -19.63 2.83
CA ASN A 289 -18.11 -19.06 1.52
C ASN A 289 -17.03 -19.47 0.53
N ALA A 290 -17.38 -20.22 -0.51
CA ALA A 290 -16.49 -20.48 -1.62
C ALA A 290 -16.02 -19.15 -2.23
N GLY A 291 -14.78 -19.13 -2.76
CA GLY A 291 -14.21 -17.91 -3.33
C GLY A 291 -15.07 -17.28 -4.44
N ALA A 292 -15.90 -18.10 -5.13
CA ALA A 292 -16.85 -17.65 -6.14
C ALA A 292 -17.98 -16.78 -5.57
N ASP A 293 -18.37 -17.00 -4.32
CA ASP A 293 -19.45 -16.28 -3.65
C ASP A 293 -18.97 -15.08 -2.84
N ARG A 294 -17.67 -14.85 -2.79
CA ARG A 294 -17.11 -13.67 -2.09
C ARG A 294 -17.44 -12.39 -2.85
N ILE A 295 -17.83 -11.39 -2.09
CA ILE A 295 -18.01 -10.03 -2.62
C ILE A 295 -16.67 -9.50 -3.11
N LYS A 296 -16.67 -8.86 -4.28
CA LYS A 296 -15.50 -8.13 -4.77
C LYS A 296 -15.31 -6.89 -3.92
N ILE A 297 -14.23 -6.88 -3.14
CA ILE A 297 -13.84 -5.69 -2.38
C ILE A 297 -13.24 -4.64 -3.32
N PRO A 298 -13.28 -3.36 -2.96
CA PRO A 298 -12.64 -2.29 -3.71
C PRO A 298 -11.16 -2.57 -3.95
N HIS A 299 -10.69 -2.21 -5.14
CA HIS A 299 -9.28 -2.33 -5.48
C HIS A 299 -8.50 -1.18 -4.88
N TRP A 300 -7.50 -1.49 -4.05
CA TRP A 300 -6.61 -0.50 -3.47
C TRP A 300 -5.62 0.02 -4.52
N GLN A 301 -5.68 1.30 -4.81
CA GLN A 301 -4.80 1.93 -5.79
C GLN A 301 -3.49 2.42 -5.17
N ASP A 302 -3.50 2.82 -3.91
CA ASP A 302 -2.29 3.20 -3.18
C ASP A 302 -1.52 1.96 -2.72
N LYS A 303 -0.47 1.63 -3.44
CA LYS A 303 0.38 0.46 -3.22
C LYS A 303 1.06 0.44 -1.84
N ARG A 304 1.19 1.58 -1.16
CA ARG A 304 1.80 1.64 0.18
C ARG A 304 0.91 1.08 1.28
N PHE A 305 -0.39 0.97 1.02
CA PHE A 305 -1.36 0.33 1.91
C PHE A 305 -1.72 -1.09 1.48
N GLY A 306 -0.91 -1.67 0.60
CA GLY A 306 -0.95 -3.09 0.28
C GLY A 306 -0.39 -3.95 1.42
N ALA A 307 0.19 -5.09 1.08
CA ALA A 307 0.83 -5.96 2.06
C ALA A 307 1.95 -5.22 2.83
N PRO A 308 2.20 -5.56 4.11
CA PRO A 308 3.26 -4.92 4.92
C PRO A 308 4.63 -4.90 4.23
N CYS A 309 4.95 -5.94 3.46
CA CYS A 309 6.19 -6.03 2.68
C CYS A 309 6.29 -4.96 1.58
N GLN A 310 5.17 -4.57 0.95
CA GLN A 310 5.15 -3.48 -0.02
C GLN A 310 5.32 -2.14 0.66
N VAL A 311 4.64 -1.93 1.80
CA VAL A 311 4.73 -0.68 2.58
C VAL A 311 6.15 -0.44 3.08
N ALA A 312 6.84 -1.49 3.53
CA ALA A 312 8.22 -1.41 4.01
C ALA A 312 9.25 -1.24 2.87
N CYS A 313 8.88 -1.47 1.63
CA CYS A 313 9.78 -1.30 0.49
C CYS A 313 9.88 0.18 0.08
N PRO A 314 11.06 0.82 0.16
CA PRO A 314 11.20 2.22 -0.25
C PRO A 314 10.85 2.48 -1.72
N SER A 315 11.06 1.49 -2.60
CA SER A 315 10.65 1.54 -4.00
C SER A 315 9.20 1.12 -4.23
N ASN A 316 8.44 0.83 -3.16
CA ASN A 316 7.02 0.48 -3.19
C ASN A 316 6.67 -0.67 -4.16
N ILE A 317 7.56 -1.67 -4.30
CA ILE A 317 7.39 -2.79 -5.22
C ILE A 317 6.14 -3.60 -4.82
N PRO A 318 5.18 -3.85 -5.74
CA PRO A 318 3.92 -4.52 -5.45
C PRO A 318 4.12 -6.04 -5.29
N THR A 319 4.69 -6.44 -4.17
CA THR A 319 5.03 -7.84 -3.85
C THR A 319 3.82 -8.75 -3.95
N GLN A 320 2.67 -8.33 -3.45
CA GLN A 320 1.44 -9.11 -3.47
C GLN A 320 0.95 -9.35 -4.91
N ASP A 321 1.01 -8.33 -5.76
CA ASP A 321 0.64 -8.46 -7.18
C ASP A 321 1.59 -9.44 -7.89
N ARG A 322 2.90 -9.36 -7.62
CA ARG A 322 3.88 -10.31 -8.16
C ARG A 322 3.58 -11.75 -7.77
N ILE A 323 3.28 -12.00 -6.49
CA ILE A 323 2.92 -13.35 -6.01
C ILE A 323 1.60 -13.82 -6.64
N ASN A 324 0.62 -12.95 -6.82
CA ASN A 324 -0.64 -13.30 -7.47
C ASN A 324 -0.43 -13.69 -8.95
N LEU A 325 0.44 -13.00 -9.67
CA LEU A 325 0.82 -13.36 -11.04
C LEU A 325 1.50 -14.74 -11.09
N LEU A 326 2.43 -15.03 -10.16
CA LEU A 326 3.05 -16.36 -10.04
C LEU A 326 2.02 -17.46 -9.79
N ARG A 327 1.04 -17.24 -8.92
CA ARG A 327 -0.06 -18.19 -8.65
C ARG A 327 -0.94 -18.44 -9.87
N GLN A 328 -1.04 -17.49 -10.78
CA GLN A 328 -1.75 -17.61 -12.05
C GLN A 328 -0.92 -18.25 -13.16
N GLY A 329 0.34 -18.63 -12.90
CA GLY A 329 1.27 -19.15 -13.89
C GLY A 329 1.88 -18.09 -14.83
N LYS A 330 1.66 -16.80 -14.53
CA LYS A 330 2.13 -15.65 -15.31
C LYS A 330 3.53 -15.23 -14.83
N PHE A 331 4.51 -16.10 -15.07
CA PHE A 331 5.86 -15.93 -14.53
C PHE A 331 6.56 -14.70 -15.10
N GLU A 332 6.50 -14.49 -16.41
CA GLU A 332 7.14 -13.36 -17.08
C GLU A 332 6.57 -12.04 -16.59
N GLU A 333 5.23 -11.91 -16.56
CA GLU A 333 4.56 -10.70 -16.03
C GLU A 333 4.95 -10.39 -14.57
N ALA A 334 5.11 -11.43 -13.73
CA ALA A 334 5.54 -11.26 -12.35
C ALA A 334 6.99 -10.77 -12.21
N LEU A 335 7.87 -11.17 -13.15
CA LEU A 335 9.25 -10.71 -13.18
C LEU A 335 9.38 -9.30 -13.78
N GLU A 336 8.58 -8.98 -14.81
CA GLU A 336 8.55 -7.67 -15.45
C GLU A 336 7.97 -6.58 -14.54
N LEU A 337 6.97 -6.90 -13.73
CA LEU A 337 6.26 -5.93 -12.92
C LEU A 337 7.19 -5.08 -12.04
N VAL A 338 8.29 -5.66 -11.54
CA VAL A 338 9.26 -4.95 -10.70
C VAL A 338 9.94 -3.80 -11.45
N LEU A 339 10.15 -3.94 -12.76
CA LEU A 339 10.84 -2.93 -13.58
C LEU A 339 10.04 -1.62 -13.70
N LYS A 340 8.75 -1.64 -13.47
CA LYS A 340 7.90 -0.44 -13.36
C LYS A 340 8.14 0.36 -12.08
N TYR A 341 8.89 -0.20 -11.12
CA TYR A 341 9.16 0.38 -9.79
C TYR A 341 10.66 0.55 -9.50
N SER A 342 11.51 -0.27 -10.08
CA SER A 342 12.95 -0.22 -9.88
C SER A 342 13.66 -0.82 -11.08
N PRO A 343 14.70 -0.14 -11.62
CA PRO A 343 15.53 -0.72 -12.68
C PRO A 343 16.55 -1.74 -12.16
N PHE A 344 16.68 -1.91 -10.82
CA PHE A 344 17.70 -2.72 -10.16
C PHE A 344 17.11 -3.90 -9.37
N PRO A 345 16.29 -4.79 -10.00
CA PRO A 345 15.70 -5.92 -9.27
C PRO A 345 16.73 -6.98 -8.88
N ALA A 346 17.70 -7.30 -9.73
CA ALA A 346 18.67 -8.34 -9.45
C ALA A 346 19.82 -7.83 -8.57
N SER A 347 20.47 -6.73 -8.96
CA SER A 347 21.63 -6.20 -8.25
C SER A 347 21.24 -5.65 -6.86
N VAL A 348 20.20 -4.83 -6.77
CA VAL A 348 19.84 -4.22 -5.49
C VAL A 348 18.85 -5.10 -4.71
N CYS A 349 17.68 -5.39 -5.23
CA CYS A 349 16.68 -6.17 -4.50
C CYS A 349 17.16 -7.62 -4.25
N GLY A 350 17.81 -8.24 -5.24
CA GLY A 350 18.30 -9.61 -5.18
C GLY A 350 19.58 -9.80 -4.35
N GLU A 351 20.48 -8.82 -4.28
CA GLU A 351 21.79 -9.02 -3.65
C GLU A 351 22.03 -8.14 -2.43
N VAL A 352 21.90 -6.82 -2.55
CA VAL A 352 22.41 -5.90 -1.51
C VAL A 352 21.34 -5.28 -0.60
N CYS A 353 20.06 -5.42 -0.93
CA CYS A 353 18.98 -4.89 -0.09
C CYS A 353 18.95 -5.61 1.25
N PRO A 354 18.79 -4.89 2.39
CA PRO A 354 18.62 -5.51 3.69
C PRO A 354 17.30 -6.28 3.86
N ASN A 355 16.50 -6.39 2.77
CA ASN A 355 15.25 -7.15 2.71
C ASN A 355 14.17 -6.65 3.68
N LEU A 356 13.97 -5.34 3.79
CA LEU A 356 12.94 -4.72 4.62
C LEU A 356 11.54 -5.33 4.40
N CYS A 357 11.25 -5.77 3.17
CA CYS A 357 10.02 -6.48 2.83
C CYS A 357 9.90 -7.84 3.54
N MET A 358 10.99 -8.57 3.71
CA MET A 358 11.00 -9.87 4.41
C MET A 358 10.90 -9.66 5.92
N ASP A 359 11.51 -8.62 6.46
CA ASP A 359 11.39 -8.25 7.88
C ASP A 359 9.97 -7.82 8.25
N ALA A 360 9.28 -7.14 7.34
CA ALA A 360 7.89 -6.72 7.51
C ALA A 360 6.86 -7.80 7.11
N CYS A 361 7.29 -8.95 6.58
CA CYS A 361 6.39 -9.99 6.12
C CYS A 361 5.60 -10.61 7.28
N SER A 362 4.26 -10.50 7.24
CA SER A 362 3.40 -11.08 8.28
C SER A 362 3.50 -12.62 8.36
N ARG A 363 3.88 -13.28 7.25
CA ARG A 363 4.08 -14.72 7.23
C ARG A 363 5.22 -15.20 8.16
N ARG A 364 6.20 -14.34 8.46
CA ARG A 364 7.31 -14.65 9.41
C ARG A 364 6.82 -15.12 10.79
N TYR A 365 5.60 -14.73 11.17
CA TYR A 365 4.98 -15.14 12.44
C TYR A 365 4.29 -16.51 12.37
N ILE A 366 4.18 -17.08 11.16
CA ILE A 366 3.56 -18.39 10.91
C ILE A 366 4.64 -19.42 10.62
N ASP A 367 5.53 -19.14 9.65
CA ASP A 367 6.63 -20.03 9.25
C ASP A 367 7.87 -19.24 8.80
N LYS A 368 7.98 -18.88 7.53
CA LYS A 368 9.10 -18.13 6.96
C LYS A 368 8.59 -16.97 6.10
N PRO A 369 9.30 -15.83 6.08
CA PRO A 369 8.97 -14.76 5.15
C PRO A 369 9.01 -15.26 3.71
N VAL A 370 8.21 -14.63 2.83
CA VAL A 370 8.27 -14.90 1.39
C VAL A 370 9.65 -14.50 0.87
N ALA A 371 10.30 -15.40 0.11
CA ALA A 371 11.67 -15.22 -0.38
C ALA A 371 11.74 -14.20 -1.55
N MET A 372 11.45 -12.92 -1.29
CA MET A 372 11.41 -11.86 -2.30
C MET A 372 12.77 -11.58 -2.95
N LYS A 373 13.85 -11.86 -2.23
CA LYS A 373 15.22 -11.76 -2.74
C LYS A 373 15.43 -12.62 -3.98
N GLU A 374 14.92 -13.85 -3.97
CA GLU A 374 15.03 -14.77 -5.10
C GLU A 374 14.26 -14.27 -6.34
N LEU A 375 13.08 -13.66 -6.15
CA LEU A 375 12.36 -13.02 -7.25
C LEU A 375 13.12 -11.83 -7.82
N GLY A 376 13.89 -11.13 -7.01
CA GLY A 376 14.82 -10.09 -7.46
C GLY A 376 15.85 -10.66 -8.43
N ARG A 377 16.58 -11.71 -8.01
CA ARG A 377 17.61 -12.38 -8.81
C ARG A 377 17.09 -12.91 -10.15
N LEU A 378 15.91 -13.53 -10.13
CA LEU A 378 15.27 -14.06 -11.34
C LEU A 378 14.88 -12.95 -12.35
N SER A 379 14.72 -11.70 -11.90
CA SER A 379 14.35 -10.57 -12.77
C SER A 379 15.56 -9.93 -13.51
N ARG A 380 16.73 -10.55 -13.51
CA ARG A 380 17.96 -10.03 -14.11
C ARG A 380 17.84 -9.80 -15.61
N ASN A 381 17.35 -10.80 -16.36
CA ASN A 381 17.35 -10.81 -17.82
C ASN A 381 15.99 -10.46 -18.43
N VAL A 382 15.13 -9.80 -17.66
CA VAL A 382 13.81 -9.39 -18.13
C VAL A 382 13.91 -8.15 -19.00
N ALA A 383 13.16 -8.10 -20.09
CA ALA A 383 13.11 -6.97 -21.00
C ALA A 383 12.55 -5.71 -20.32
N ALA A 384 12.93 -4.54 -20.83
CA ALA A 384 12.37 -3.27 -20.36
C ALA A 384 10.86 -3.21 -20.66
N PRO A 385 10.05 -2.58 -19.79
CA PRO A 385 8.64 -2.30 -20.07
C PRO A 385 8.49 -1.40 -21.29
N GLU A 386 7.32 -1.45 -21.92
CA GLU A 386 6.98 -0.58 -23.03
C GLU A 386 7.06 0.90 -22.62
N LEU A 387 7.68 1.71 -23.48
CA LEU A 387 7.79 3.15 -23.27
C LEU A 387 6.49 3.84 -23.67
N LYS A 388 6.10 4.88 -22.92
CA LYS A 388 5.04 5.78 -23.37
C LYS A 388 5.49 6.61 -24.56
N ALA A 389 4.52 7.19 -25.28
CA ALA A 389 4.77 8.09 -26.40
C ALA A 389 5.67 9.27 -25.97
N GLU A 390 6.54 9.69 -26.87
CA GLU A 390 7.47 10.82 -26.65
C GLU A 390 6.70 12.10 -26.29
N THR A 391 7.10 12.74 -25.20
CA THR A 391 6.48 13.99 -24.71
C THR A 391 7.12 15.24 -25.31
N GLY A 392 8.30 15.10 -25.92
CA GLY A 392 9.13 16.22 -26.37
C GLY A 392 9.85 16.98 -25.25
N LYS A 393 9.64 16.60 -23.99
CA LYS A 393 10.27 17.22 -22.82
C LYS A 393 11.64 16.62 -22.54
N GLN A 394 12.59 17.47 -22.12
CA GLN A 394 13.97 17.09 -21.83
C GLN A 394 14.27 17.27 -20.34
N VAL A 395 14.72 16.21 -19.68
CA VAL A 395 15.09 16.23 -18.26
C VAL A 395 16.57 15.91 -18.10
N ALA A 396 17.28 16.75 -17.36
CA ALA A 396 18.67 16.51 -16.99
C ALA A 396 18.75 15.84 -15.61
N VAL A 397 19.60 14.85 -15.47
CA VAL A 397 19.88 14.16 -14.19
C VAL A 397 21.35 14.32 -13.87
N ILE A 398 21.66 14.93 -12.74
CA ILE A 398 23.05 15.15 -12.28
C ILE A 398 23.41 14.06 -11.27
N GLY A 399 24.27 13.14 -11.68
CA GLY A 399 24.69 11.95 -10.95
C GLY A 399 24.04 10.67 -11.47
N GLY A 400 24.89 9.75 -11.96
CA GLY A 400 24.53 8.42 -12.48
C GLY A 400 24.56 7.32 -11.41
N GLY A 401 24.35 7.66 -10.13
CA GLY A 401 24.18 6.70 -9.04
C GLY A 401 22.79 6.02 -9.07
N PRO A 402 22.49 5.11 -8.12
CA PRO A 402 21.25 4.33 -8.13
C PRO A 402 19.98 5.19 -8.13
N GLY A 403 19.96 6.32 -7.41
CA GLY A 403 18.83 7.25 -7.39
C GLY A 403 18.64 7.97 -8.71
N GLY A 404 19.72 8.52 -9.28
CA GLY A 404 19.68 9.22 -10.57
C GLY A 404 19.31 8.30 -11.74
N LEU A 405 19.86 7.08 -11.76
CA LEU A 405 19.48 6.08 -12.78
C LEU A 405 18.03 5.61 -12.62
N ALA A 406 17.51 5.50 -11.38
CA ALA A 406 16.09 5.17 -11.15
C ALA A 406 15.17 6.31 -11.62
N ALA A 407 15.53 7.57 -11.37
CA ALA A 407 14.81 8.73 -11.90
C ALA A 407 14.83 8.75 -13.43
N ALA A 408 16.02 8.58 -14.02
CA ALA A 408 16.20 8.56 -15.48
C ALA A 408 15.38 7.45 -16.13
N TRP A 409 15.43 6.23 -15.58
CA TRP A 409 14.63 5.10 -16.01
C TRP A 409 13.14 5.41 -16.03
N GLN A 410 12.62 5.88 -14.90
CA GLN A 410 11.20 6.15 -14.76
C GLN A 410 10.72 7.29 -15.67
N LEU A 411 11.50 8.36 -15.78
CA LEU A 411 11.22 9.46 -16.71
C LEU A 411 11.20 8.98 -18.16
N ARG A 412 12.14 8.11 -18.54
CA ARG A 412 12.18 7.54 -19.89
C ARG A 412 10.98 6.63 -20.16
N LEU A 413 10.56 5.80 -19.20
CA LEU A 413 9.33 5.02 -19.31
C LEU A 413 8.09 5.90 -19.50
N LEU A 414 8.10 7.12 -18.95
CA LEU A 414 7.03 8.11 -19.11
C LEU A 414 7.10 8.89 -20.43
N GLY A 415 8.10 8.64 -21.29
CA GLY A 415 8.24 9.22 -22.62
C GLY A 415 9.05 10.52 -22.65
N HIS A 416 9.74 10.91 -21.57
CA HIS A 416 10.62 12.09 -21.58
C HIS A 416 11.99 11.76 -22.14
N GLY A 417 12.62 12.72 -22.83
CA GLY A 417 14.05 12.66 -23.14
C GLY A 417 14.87 12.87 -21.88
N VAL A 418 15.91 12.04 -21.68
CA VAL A 418 16.71 12.10 -20.45
C VAL A 418 18.19 12.10 -20.75
N THR A 419 18.91 13.05 -20.14
CA THR A 419 20.39 13.12 -20.18
C THR A 419 20.95 13.01 -18.76
N VAL A 420 21.78 12.01 -18.50
CA VAL A 420 22.47 11.80 -17.22
C VAL A 420 23.91 12.33 -17.34
N TYR A 421 24.30 13.19 -16.40
CA TYR A 421 25.67 13.72 -16.28
C TYR A 421 26.38 12.99 -15.14
N GLU A 422 27.44 12.24 -15.47
CA GLU A 422 28.21 11.45 -14.51
C GLU A 422 29.66 11.91 -14.45
N ALA A 423 30.16 12.16 -13.24
CA ALA A 423 31.53 12.60 -13.02
C ALA A 423 32.58 11.51 -13.30
N ASP A 424 32.21 10.27 -13.01
CA ASP A 424 33.11 9.12 -13.15
C ASP A 424 33.13 8.55 -14.59
N GLU A 425 33.98 7.54 -14.83
CA GLU A 425 34.08 6.86 -16.13
C GLU A 425 32.80 6.11 -16.48
N GLU A 426 32.08 5.61 -15.48
CA GLU A 426 30.90 4.79 -15.66
C GLU A 426 29.84 5.10 -14.60
N VAL A 427 28.58 4.99 -15.00
CA VAL A 427 27.45 5.11 -14.09
C VAL A 427 27.35 3.92 -13.13
N GLY A 428 26.59 4.07 -12.05
CA GLY A 428 26.38 3.07 -11.01
C GLY A 428 26.70 3.60 -9.61
N GLY A 429 27.53 4.65 -9.51
CA GLY A 429 27.87 5.30 -8.23
C GLY A 429 28.35 4.31 -7.17
N LYS A 430 27.81 4.41 -5.94
CA LYS A 430 28.20 3.54 -4.82
C LYS A 430 27.97 2.04 -5.08
N LEU A 431 27.01 1.64 -5.93
CA LEU A 431 26.82 0.23 -6.30
C LEU A 431 28.09 -0.35 -6.95
N ARG A 432 28.71 0.41 -7.82
CA ARG A 432 29.96 0.02 -8.52
C ARG A 432 31.19 0.23 -7.67
N GLN A 433 31.26 1.35 -6.95
CA GLN A 433 32.49 1.82 -6.33
C GLN A 433 32.75 1.28 -4.93
N VAL A 434 31.69 0.94 -4.18
CA VAL A 434 31.77 0.73 -2.71
C VAL A 434 31.30 -0.66 -2.31
N ILE A 435 30.28 -1.19 -2.96
CA ILE A 435 29.77 -2.52 -2.62
C ILE A 435 30.75 -3.59 -3.08
N PRO A 436 31.24 -4.48 -2.18
CA PRO A 436 32.18 -5.55 -2.53
C PRO A 436 31.63 -6.48 -3.63
N THR A 437 32.51 -6.92 -4.53
CA THR A 437 32.15 -7.72 -5.71
C THR A 437 31.67 -9.13 -5.37
N ASP A 438 32.03 -9.67 -4.22
CA ASP A 438 31.52 -10.93 -3.68
C ASP A 438 30.07 -10.80 -3.18
N ARG A 439 29.68 -9.60 -2.75
CA ARG A 439 28.31 -9.28 -2.32
C ARG A 439 27.43 -8.81 -3.50
N LEU A 440 27.98 -8.12 -4.48
CA LEU A 440 27.29 -7.65 -5.68
C LEU A 440 28.04 -8.14 -6.94
N PRO A 441 27.63 -9.26 -7.56
CA PRO A 441 28.22 -9.74 -8.79
C PRO A 441 28.17 -8.68 -9.89
N ALA A 442 29.33 -8.41 -10.50
CA ALA A 442 29.49 -7.36 -11.51
C ALA A 442 28.54 -7.55 -12.70
N ASP A 443 28.36 -8.80 -13.14
CA ASP A 443 27.51 -9.15 -14.27
C ASP A 443 26.01 -8.85 -14.01
N SER A 444 25.54 -8.92 -12.77
CA SER A 444 24.18 -8.53 -12.39
C SER A 444 23.97 -7.02 -12.53
N LEU A 445 24.92 -6.23 -12.05
CA LEU A 445 24.87 -4.78 -12.16
C LEU A 445 24.99 -4.31 -13.62
N GLU A 446 25.95 -4.87 -14.38
CA GLU A 446 26.18 -4.48 -15.76
C GLU A 446 24.98 -4.76 -16.67
N SER A 447 24.33 -5.92 -16.51
CA SER A 447 23.14 -6.25 -17.30
C SER A 447 21.98 -5.27 -17.04
N GLU A 448 21.81 -4.81 -15.80
CA GLU A 448 20.78 -3.82 -15.45
C GLU A 448 21.15 -2.41 -15.93
N ILE A 449 22.41 -1.99 -15.82
CA ILE A 449 22.88 -0.71 -16.37
C ILE A 449 22.73 -0.70 -17.88
N GLN A 450 23.04 -1.79 -18.58
CA GLN A 450 22.87 -1.88 -20.02
C GLN A 450 21.39 -1.75 -20.40
N ARG A 451 20.48 -2.45 -19.71
CA ARG A 451 19.03 -2.30 -19.89
C ARG A 451 18.56 -0.86 -19.69
N ILE A 452 19.10 -0.14 -18.69
CA ILE A 452 18.80 1.28 -18.46
C ILE A 452 19.27 2.16 -19.64
N LYS A 453 20.42 1.87 -20.22
CA LYS A 453 20.91 2.60 -21.41
C LYS A 453 20.09 2.28 -22.65
N ASP A 454 19.68 1.04 -22.83
CA ASP A 454 18.97 0.56 -24.03
C ASP A 454 17.56 1.18 -24.21
N VAL A 455 16.95 1.74 -23.15
CA VAL A 455 15.69 2.50 -23.29
C VAL A 455 15.89 3.91 -23.86
N GLY A 456 17.12 4.28 -24.27
CA GLY A 456 17.41 5.55 -24.93
C GLY A 456 17.72 6.70 -23.97
N ILE A 457 18.32 6.40 -22.81
CA ILE A 457 18.88 7.40 -21.91
C ILE A 457 20.26 7.82 -22.43
N THR A 458 20.46 9.12 -22.60
CA THR A 458 21.78 9.67 -22.96
C THR A 458 22.64 9.79 -21.71
N VAL A 459 23.83 9.20 -21.70
CA VAL A 459 24.77 9.27 -20.58
C VAL A 459 26.03 10.03 -21.01
N LYS A 460 26.37 11.08 -20.26
CA LYS A 460 27.62 11.87 -20.42
C LYS A 460 28.54 11.54 -19.24
N ASN A 461 29.38 10.54 -19.45
CA ASN A 461 30.42 10.16 -18.49
C ASN A 461 31.55 11.17 -18.43
N LYS A 462 32.42 11.11 -17.39
CA LYS A 462 33.57 12.02 -17.17
C LYS A 462 33.16 13.50 -17.22
N THR A 463 31.93 13.79 -16.81
CA THR A 463 31.33 15.13 -16.86
C THR A 463 30.95 15.57 -15.46
N LYS A 464 31.96 16.05 -14.71
CA LYS A 464 31.71 16.67 -13.40
C LYS A 464 31.02 18.00 -13.60
N VAL A 465 29.80 18.15 -13.07
CA VAL A 465 29.03 19.37 -13.15
C VAL A 465 29.60 20.40 -12.17
N ASP A 466 30.02 21.55 -12.69
CA ASP A 466 30.37 22.76 -11.95
C ASP A 466 29.27 23.82 -12.07
N ALA A 467 29.40 24.95 -11.41
CA ALA A 467 28.39 26.00 -11.40
C ALA A 467 28.06 26.57 -12.79
N ALA A 468 29.06 26.65 -13.69
CA ALA A 468 28.87 27.18 -15.05
C ALA A 468 28.08 26.16 -15.90
N LEU A 469 28.46 24.90 -15.82
CA LEU A 469 27.78 23.82 -16.56
C LEU A 469 26.34 23.61 -15.97
N PHE A 470 26.19 23.72 -14.64
CA PHE A 470 24.88 23.63 -14.01
C PHE A 470 23.91 24.70 -14.55
N ALA A 471 24.33 25.95 -14.61
CA ALA A 471 23.52 27.06 -15.14
C ALA A 471 23.11 26.83 -16.61
N ASN A 472 23.97 26.22 -17.41
CA ASN A 472 23.63 25.86 -18.80
C ASN A 472 22.62 24.71 -18.86
N ILE A 473 22.80 23.66 -18.03
CA ILE A 473 21.89 22.52 -17.95
C ILE A 473 20.48 22.97 -17.50
N GLU A 474 20.41 23.82 -16.47
CA GLU A 474 19.14 24.37 -15.97
C GLU A 474 18.39 25.15 -17.05
N LYS A 475 19.10 25.93 -17.86
CA LYS A 475 18.52 26.73 -18.94
C LYS A 475 18.04 25.90 -20.13
N GLU A 476 18.74 24.81 -20.44
CA GLU A 476 18.48 23.97 -21.63
C GLU A 476 17.49 22.82 -21.37
N SER A 477 17.15 22.57 -20.10
CA SER A 477 16.28 21.45 -19.72
C SER A 477 14.91 21.95 -19.21
N ASP A 478 13.86 21.19 -19.49
CA ASP A 478 12.51 21.47 -18.94
C ASP A 478 12.43 21.18 -17.44
N ALA A 479 13.27 20.27 -16.91
CA ALA A 479 13.45 20.02 -15.49
C ALA A 479 14.85 19.43 -15.22
N VAL A 480 15.33 19.59 -13.98
CA VAL A 480 16.63 19.08 -13.53
C VAL A 480 16.46 18.23 -12.27
N VAL A 481 17.14 17.08 -12.19
CA VAL A 481 17.21 16.22 -11.02
C VAL A 481 18.63 16.22 -10.47
N ILE A 482 18.80 16.68 -9.23
CA ILE A 482 20.07 16.63 -8.50
C ILE A 482 20.11 15.31 -7.71
N ALA A 483 20.99 14.40 -8.12
CA ALA A 483 21.17 13.06 -7.56
C ALA A 483 22.65 12.69 -7.41
N SER A 484 23.52 13.68 -7.17
CA SER A 484 24.99 13.51 -7.12
C SER A 484 25.49 12.72 -5.92
N GLY A 485 24.60 12.36 -4.98
CA GLY A 485 24.93 11.56 -3.81
C GLY A 485 25.83 12.27 -2.79
N ALA A 486 26.41 11.51 -1.88
CA ALA A 486 27.35 12.00 -0.86
C ALA A 486 28.66 11.22 -0.97
N HIS A 487 29.77 11.94 -1.28
CA HIS A 487 31.08 11.33 -1.54
C HIS A 487 32.21 11.97 -0.71
N ASN A 488 31.92 12.95 0.15
CA ASN A 488 32.89 13.58 1.04
C ASN A 488 32.81 12.94 2.42
N PRO A 489 33.79 12.10 2.83
CA PRO A 489 33.78 11.45 4.13
C PRO A 489 33.76 12.48 5.28
N VAL A 490 32.93 12.24 6.27
CA VAL A 490 32.92 13.04 7.50
C VAL A 490 34.08 12.61 8.37
N VAL A 491 34.89 13.58 8.81
CA VAL A 491 36.01 13.38 9.76
C VAL A 491 35.82 14.30 10.95
N ILE A 492 35.94 13.77 12.16
CA ILE A 492 35.92 14.57 13.39
C ILE A 492 37.34 15.09 13.67
N PRO A 493 37.51 16.38 13.88
CA PRO A 493 38.85 16.99 14.03
C PRO A 493 39.39 16.85 15.46
N PHE A 494 39.61 15.60 15.94
CA PHE A 494 40.34 15.36 17.18
C PHE A 494 41.86 15.12 16.89
N PRO A 495 42.75 15.23 17.88
CA PRO A 495 44.19 15.06 17.67
C PRO A 495 44.51 13.71 17.01
N GLY A 496 45.31 13.73 15.94
CA GLY A 496 45.70 12.52 15.18
C GLY A 496 44.68 12.07 14.14
N HIS A 497 43.62 12.84 13.87
CA HIS A 497 42.62 12.48 12.86
C HIS A 497 43.23 12.33 11.46
N GLU A 498 44.37 13.00 11.19
CA GLU A 498 45.12 12.89 9.96
C GLU A 498 45.79 11.53 9.75
N LEU A 499 45.94 10.73 10.81
CA LEU A 499 46.47 9.35 10.74
C LEU A 499 45.42 8.34 10.31
N MET A 500 44.14 8.72 10.28
CA MET A 500 43.04 7.79 9.95
C MET A 500 42.86 7.64 8.48
N THR A 501 42.58 6.40 8.04
CA THR A 501 42.07 6.12 6.71
C THR A 501 40.57 6.39 6.66
N LYS A 502 40.10 7.01 5.56
CA LYS A 502 38.66 7.23 5.35
C LYS A 502 38.01 5.97 4.81
N GLY A 503 36.91 5.53 5.42
CA GLY A 503 36.24 4.28 5.08
C GLY A 503 35.76 4.21 3.64
N LEU A 504 35.24 5.32 3.09
CA LEU A 504 34.83 5.38 1.70
C LEU A 504 36.01 5.17 0.73
N ASP A 505 37.18 5.81 1.00
CA ASP A 505 38.36 5.68 0.16
C ASP A 505 38.95 4.26 0.25
N PHE A 506 38.91 3.67 1.47
CA PHE A 506 39.29 2.28 1.69
C PHE A 506 38.44 1.32 0.87
N LEU A 507 37.09 1.42 0.95
CA LEU A 507 36.17 0.55 0.22
C LEU A 507 36.32 0.71 -1.30
N LYS A 508 36.47 1.94 -1.78
CA LYS A 508 36.78 2.21 -3.20
C LYS A 508 38.08 1.54 -3.66
N ALA A 509 39.11 1.57 -2.83
CA ALA A 509 40.39 0.95 -3.15
C ALA A 509 40.28 -0.57 -3.21
N VAL A 510 39.60 -1.19 -2.22
CA VAL A 510 39.35 -2.62 -2.19
C VAL A 510 38.53 -3.05 -3.41
N ASN A 511 37.46 -2.35 -3.73
CA ASN A 511 36.56 -2.68 -4.84
C ASN A 511 37.24 -2.49 -6.22
N ALA A 512 38.18 -1.56 -6.32
CA ALA A 512 39.03 -1.39 -7.51
C ALA A 512 40.14 -2.46 -7.64
N GLY A 513 40.12 -3.51 -6.80
CA GLY A 513 41.13 -4.58 -6.83
C GLY A 513 42.48 -4.19 -6.22
N LYS A 514 42.59 -3.00 -5.62
CA LYS A 514 43.77 -2.62 -4.86
C LYS A 514 43.78 -3.39 -3.53
N LYS A 515 44.97 -3.67 -3.02
CA LYS A 515 45.17 -4.35 -1.74
C LYS A 515 45.78 -3.38 -0.72
N PRO A 516 44.96 -2.47 -0.13
CA PRO A 516 45.48 -1.57 0.90
C PRO A 516 45.99 -2.39 2.10
N LYS A 517 47.15 -1.99 2.64
CA LYS A 517 47.72 -2.61 3.82
C LYS A 517 46.97 -2.11 5.04
N VAL A 518 46.41 -2.99 5.83
CA VAL A 518 45.64 -2.66 7.04
C VAL A 518 46.30 -3.12 8.35
N GLY A 519 47.41 -3.87 8.27
CA GLY A 519 48.03 -4.50 9.43
C GLY A 519 47.19 -5.64 10.01
N LYS A 520 47.47 -6.05 11.24
CA LYS A 520 46.78 -7.16 11.89
C LYS A 520 45.61 -6.75 12.77
N ARG A 521 45.70 -5.53 13.35
CA ARG A 521 44.70 -4.98 14.30
C ARG A 521 44.13 -3.72 13.69
N VAL A 522 42.82 -3.74 13.46
CA VAL A 522 42.12 -2.62 12.86
C VAL A 522 41.03 -2.10 13.80
N ILE A 523 40.95 -0.80 13.97
CA ILE A 523 39.84 -0.12 14.62
C ILE A 523 38.99 0.55 13.52
N VAL A 524 37.69 0.34 13.58
CA VAL A 524 36.70 1.04 12.71
C VAL A 524 35.86 1.95 13.58
N ILE A 525 35.87 3.26 13.30
CA ILE A 525 35.04 4.26 13.98
C ILE A 525 33.76 4.47 13.18
N GLY A 526 32.61 4.10 13.78
CA GLY A 526 31.29 4.16 13.17
C GLY A 526 30.69 2.78 12.92
N ALA A 527 29.65 2.44 13.68
CA ALA A 527 28.96 1.15 13.61
C ALA A 527 27.64 1.20 12.82
N GLY A 528 27.63 1.96 11.72
CA GLY A 528 26.60 1.91 10.68
C GLY A 528 26.89 0.81 9.63
N ASN A 529 26.02 0.65 8.62
CA ASN A 529 26.21 -0.37 7.56
C ASN A 529 27.56 -0.19 6.83
N ALA A 530 27.96 1.05 6.50
CA ALA A 530 29.26 1.32 5.89
C ALA A 530 30.44 0.90 6.80
N GLY A 531 30.30 1.08 8.12
CA GLY A 531 31.30 0.59 9.09
C GLY A 531 31.42 -0.92 9.10
N MET A 532 30.29 -1.64 8.97
CA MET A 532 30.30 -3.11 8.84
C MET A 532 30.97 -3.56 7.53
N ASP A 533 30.70 -2.89 6.41
CA ASP A 533 31.38 -3.17 5.13
C ASP A 533 32.89 -2.93 5.24
N VAL A 534 33.32 -1.87 5.96
CA VAL A 534 34.76 -1.61 6.25
C VAL A 534 35.35 -2.73 7.11
N CYS A 535 34.66 -3.20 8.15
CA CYS A 535 35.13 -4.30 8.97
C CYS A 535 35.35 -5.58 8.17
N LEU A 536 34.37 -5.96 7.31
CA LEU A 536 34.46 -7.11 6.42
C LEU A 536 35.61 -6.94 5.42
N GLY A 537 35.72 -5.74 4.83
CA GLY A 537 36.83 -5.38 3.94
C GLY A 537 38.21 -5.47 4.62
N ALA A 538 38.32 -5.08 5.87
CA ALA A 538 39.56 -5.21 6.63
C ALA A 538 39.97 -6.67 6.82
N TYR A 539 39.04 -7.57 7.16
CA TYR A 539 39.29 -9.01 7.22
C TYR A 539 39.70 -9.56 5.86
N ALA A 540 39.04 -9.15 4.79
CA ALA A 540 39.40 -9.57 3.43
C ALA A 540 40.81 -9.10 3.03
N MET A 541 41.29 -7.98 3.59
CA MET A 541 42.65 -7.44 3.36
C MET A 541 43.70 -8.03 4.33
N GLY A 542 43.34 -8.98 5.21
CA GLY A 542 44.24 -9.74 6.06
C GLY A 542 44.35 -9.27 7.50
N ALA A 543 43.41 -8.45 7.99
CA ALA A 543 43.32 -8.15 9.41
C ALA A 543 43.01 -9.43 10.23
N GLU A 544 43.70 -9.58 11.38
CA GLU A 544 43.46 -10.71 12.29
C GLU A 544 42.45 -10.34 13.38
N LYS A 545 42.39 -9.08 13.74
CA LYS A 545 41.48 -8.52 14.77
C LYS A 545 40.85 -7.22 14.25
N VAL A 546 39.55 -7.14 14.32
CA VAL A 546 38.79 -5.91 13.97
C VAL A 546 37.90 -5.54 15.14
N LEU A 547 38.04 -4.30 15.61
CA LEU A 547 37.19 -3.69 16.61
C LEU A 547 36.45 -2.53 15.99
N CYS A 548 35.12 -2.62 15.97
CA CYS A 548 34.25 -1.49 15.57
C CYS A 548 33.81 -0.74 16.84
N ILE A 549 33.92 0.59 16.83
CA ILE A 549 33.47 1.43 17.94
C ILE A 549 32.48 2.49 17.49
N ASP A 550 31.54 2.84 18.37
CA ASP A 550 30.60 3.95 18.14
C ASP A 550 30.30 4.67 19.47
N ILE A 551 29.88 5.92 19.36
CA ILE A 551 29.41 6.71 20.51
C ILE A 551 27.99 6.35 20.95
N GLN A 552 27.24 5.63 20.11
CA GLN A 552 25.85 5.20 20.29
C GLN A 552 25.67 3.73 19.95
N ARG A 553 24.49 3.21 20.23
CA ARG A 553 24.13 1.85 19.81
C ARG A 553 24.32 1.69 18.30
N PRO A 554 24.92 0.60 17.82
CA PRO A 554 25.12 0.34 16.40
C PRO A 554 23.85 0.54 15.59
N ALA A 555 23.95 1.35 14.54
CA ALA A 555 22.84 1.64 13.60
C ALA A 555 22.78 0.64 12.44
N ALA A 556 23.78 -0.23 12.29
CA ALA A 556 23.80 -1.27 11.25
C ALA A 556 22.69 -2.31 11.46
N TYR A 557 22.23 -2.91 10.37
CA TYR A 557 21.29 -4.02 10.43
C TYR A 557 21.89 -5.23 11.15
N LYS A 558 21.01 -5.97 11.84
CA LYS A 558 21.43 -7.12 12.63
C LYS A 558 22.25 -8.13 11.83
N HIS A 559 21.88 -8.44 10.60
CA HIS A 559 22.59 -9.40 9.77
C HIS A 559 23.99 -8.92 9.38
N GLU A 560 24.22 -7.62 9.15
CA GLU A 560 25.55 -7.04 8.89
C GLU A 560 26.45 -7.16 10.15
N ILE A 561 25.89 -6.86 11.31
CA ILE A 561 26.55 -7.06 12.60
C ILE A 561 26.91 -8.54 12.83
N ASP A 562 25.98 -9.43 12.52
CA ASP A 562 26.19 -10.88 12.69
C ASP A 562 27.30 -11.40 11.75
N CYS A 563 27.42 -10.88 10.51
CA CYS A 563 28.52 -11.21 9.60
C CYS A 563 29.90 -10.82 10.18
N VAL A 564 30.03 -9.60 10.73
CA VAL A 564 31.28 -9.14 11.35
C VAL A 564 31.63 -10.00 12.56
N LYS A 565 30.66 -10.32 13.41
CA LYS A 565 30.85 -11.18 14.59
C LYS A 565 31.21 -12.62 14.22
N ALA A 566 30.67 -13.14 13.14
CA ALA A 566 31.01 -14.50 12.66
C ALA A 566 32.48 -14.64 12.25
N LEU A 567 33.13 -13.53 11.87
CA LEU A 567 34.58 -13.49 11.58
C LEU A 567 35.42 -13.18 12.85
N GLY A 568 34.80 -13.07 14.01
CA GLY A 568 35.47 -12.76 15.27
C GLY A 568 35.60 -11.27 15.58
N GLY A 569 34.91 -10.40 14.82
CA GLY A 569 34.91 -8.95 15.04
C GLY A 569 34.16 -8.55 16.30
N GLU A 570 34.71 -7.59 17.03
CA GLU A 570 34.10 -7.01 18.21
C GLU A 570 33.43 -5.67 17.89
N ILE A 571 32.33 -5.36 18.57
CA ILE A 571 31.63 -4.09 18.45
C ILE A 571 31.39 -3.55 19.84
N ARG A 572 31.94 -2.34 20.13
CA ARG A 572 31.85 -1.66 21.45
C ARG A 572 31.15 -0.31 21.33
N TRP A 573 30.23 -0.06 22.24
CA TRP A 573 29.57 1.23 22.42
C TRP A 573 29.05 1.41 23.87
N PRO A 574 28.99 2.62 24.42
CA PRO A 574 29.52 3.86 23.86
C PRO A 574 31.04 3.95 24.06
N VAL A 575 31.76 4.38 23.03
CA VAL A 575 33.21 4.63 23.09
C VAL A 575 33.51 6.02 22.52
N PHE A 576 34.15 6.88 23.31
CA PHE A 576 34.48 8.24 22.90
C PHE A 576 35.96 8.36 22.62
N THR A 577 36.32 8.70 21.39
CA THR A 577 37.71 8.92 20.98
C THR A 577 38.24 10.25 21.56
N GLU A 578 39.42 10.23 22.16
CA GLU A 578 40.18 11.43 22.57
C GLU A 578 41.19 11.79 21.48
N LYS A 579 42.03 10.83 21.08
CA LYS A 579 43.04 11.02 20.02
C LYS A 579 43.41 9.71 19.35
N VAL A 580 44.00 9.82 18.14
CA VAL A 580 44.64 8.70 17.45
C VAL A 580 46.14 8.90 17.43
N THR A 581 46.88 7.82 17.61
CA THR A 581 48.35 7.79 17.59
C THR A 581 48.86 6.70 16.67
N ALA A 582 50.15 6.62 16.47
CA ALA A 582 50.78 5.54 15.71
C ALA A 582 50.62 4.15 16.37
N GLU A 583 50.36 4.08 17.67
CA GLU A 583 50.14 2.84 18.42
C GLU A 583 48.65 2.44 18.45
N GLY A 584 47.72 3.32 18.08
CA GLY A 584 46.28 3.05 18.10
C GLY A 584 45.42 4.23 18.51
N LEU A 585 44.35 3.99 19.26
CA LEU A 585 43.33 4.96 19.65
C LEU A 585 43.27 5.10 21.17
N LEU A 586 43.38 6.32 21.68
CA LEU A 586 43.12 6.65 23.09
C LEU A 586 41.66 7.10 23.24
N THR A 587 40.97 6.49 24.18
CA THR A 587 39.58 6.83 24.54
C THR A 587 39.55 7.95 25.59
N LYS A 588 38.42 8.65 25.74
CA LYS A 588 38.27 9.73 26.75
C LYS A 588 38.31 9.26 28.18
N ASP A 589 38.10 7.99 28.45
CA ASP A 589 38.21 7.35 29.75
C ASP A 589 39.63 6.80 30.04
N GLY A 590 40.58 7.05 29.13
CA GLY A 590 42.00 6.78 29.30
C GLY A 590 42.43 5.38 28.85
N GLU A 591 41.60 4.58 28.24
CA GLU A 591 41.98 3.30 27.65
C GLU A 591 42.76 3.51 26.34
N MET A 592 43.95 2.91 26.23
CA MET A 592 44.70 2.83 24.98
C MET A 592 44.32 1.52 24.25
N ILE A 593 43.68 1.63 23.11
CA ILE A 593 43.33 0.48 22.26
C ILE A 593 44.36 0.39 21.15
N GLU A 594 45.19 -0.64 21.18
CA GLU A 594 46.26 -0.84 20.22
C GLU A 594 45.68 -1.21 18.82
N ALA A 595 46.17 -0.55 17.79
CA ALA A 595 45.80 -0.82 16.40
C ALA A 595 46.95 -0.47 15.45
N ASP A 596 47.03 -1.22 14.35
CA ASP A 596 47.97 -0.94 13.27
C ASP A 596 47.34 0.00 12.23
N GLU A 597 45.99 0.09 12.20
CA GLU A 597 45.23 0.98 11.36
C GLU A 597 43.93 1.43 12.03
N VAL A 598 43.57 2.70 11.86
CA VAL A 598 42.30 3.26 12.32
C VAL A 598 41.53 3.79 11.10
N ILE A 599 40.30 3.27 10.85
CA ILE A 599 39.49 3.63 9.72
C ILE A 599 38.20 4.33 10.20
N ILE A 600 37.91 5.53 9.68
CA ILE A 600 36.71 6.27 10.06
C ILE A 600 35.60 6.13 9.03
N ALA A 601 34.41 5.70 9.47
CA ALA A 601 33.23 5.39 8.67
C ALA A 601 31.93 5.93 9.31
N ILE A 602 31.90 7.23 9.62
CA ILE A 602 30.79 7.91 10.33
C ILE A 602 29.83 8.66 9.39
N GLY A 603 29.88 8.36 8.11
CA GLY A 603 29.01 8.93 7.08
C GLY A 603 29.74 9.86 6.10
N GLU A 604 29.01 10.34 5.12
CA GLU A 604 29.48 11.21 4.05
C GLU A 604 28.56 12.43 3.90
N ARG A 605 29.10 13.50 3.27
CA ARG A 605 28.36 14.69 2.86
C ARG A 605 28.37 14.86 1.34
N PRO A 606 27.31 15.44 0.76
CA PRO A 606 27.30 15.77 -0.66
C PRO A 606 28.29 16.92 -0.98
N ASP A 607 28.81 16.93 -2.20
CA ASP A 607 29.44 18.10 -2.81
C ASP A 607 28.38 18.85 -3.63
N LEU A 608 27.86 19.93 -3.06
CA LEU A 608 26.83 20.79 -3.67
C LEU A 608 27.39 22.18 -4.01
N SER A 609 28.71 22.29 -4.22
CA SER A 609 29.38 23.55 -4.56
C SER A 609 28.95 24.17 -5.90
N TYR A 610 28.28 23.38 -6.73
CA TYR A 610 27.79 23.81 -8.06
C TYR A 610 26.38 24.42 -8.06
N VAL A 611 25.66 24.38 -6.93
CA VAL A 611 24.34 25.03 -6.78
C VAL A 611 24.41 26.26 -5.91
N PRO A 612 23.46 27.23 -6.03
CA PRO A 612 23.39 28.40 -5.16
C PRO A 612 23.25 28.04 -3.69
N ARG A 613 24.01 28.73 -2.82
CA ARG A 613 24.02 28.46 -1.36
C ARG A 613 22.66 28.62 -0.71
N GLU A 614 21.82 29.51 -1.21
CA GLU A 614 20.44 29.75 -0.72
C GLU A 614 19.47 28.57 -1.00
N TRP A 615 19.89 27.58 -1.79
CA TRP A 615 19.13 26.34 -2.00
C TRP A 615 19.46 25.27 -0.97
N LEU A 616 20.41 25.55 -0.07
CA LEU A 616 20.86 24.60 0.93
C LEU A 616 20.31 24.95 2.30
N THR A 617 20.00 23.90 3.07
CA THR A 617 19.72 24.02 4.51
C THR A 617 20.97 24.45 5.29
N ASP A 618 20.81 24.81 6.56
CA ASP A 618 21.94 25.12 7.46
C ASP A 618 22.93 23.95 7.62
N ARG A 619 22.46 22.74 7.35
CA ARG A 619 23.30 21.51 7.40
C ARG A 619 24.04 21.24 6.08
N GLY A 620 23.87 22.08 5.06
CA GLY A 620 24.50 21.94 3.75
C GLY A 620 23.88 20.84 2.86
N MET A 621 22.62 20.48 3.12
CA MET A 621 21.82 19.57 2.29
C MET A 621 20.87 20.39 1.41
N MET A 622 20.38 19.81 0.32
CA MET A 622 19.37 20.48 -0.51
C MET A 622 18.08 20.72 0.29
N ASP A 623 17.56 21.95 0.19
CA ASP A 623 16.30 22.34 0.79
C ASP A 623 15.16 22.10 -0.21
N VAL A 624 14.37 21.05 0.04
CA VAL A 624 13.29 20.60 -0.83
C VAL A 624 11.95 20.61 -0.11
N ASP A 625 10.90 20.86 -0.87
CA ASP A 625 9.52 20.75 -0.41
C ASP A 625 9.04 19.28 -0.34
N ALA A 626 7.75 19.10 -0.04
CA ALA A 626 7.13 17.78 0.03
C ALA A 626 7.11 17.03 -1.31
N CYS A 627 7.35 17.73 -2.43
CA CYS A 627 7.38 17.17 -3.78
C CYS A 627 8.80 16.94 -4.30
N ASN A 628 9.81 16.96 -3.43
CA ASN A 628 11.24 16.88 -3.78
C ASN A 628 11.71 18.02 -4.69
N GLN A 629 10.91 19.09 -4.90
CA GLN A 629 11.32 20.27 -5.63
C GLN A 629 12.12 21.20 -4.71
N VAL A 630 13.19 21.77 -5.22
CA VAL A 630 13.99 22.75 -4.47
C VAL A 630 13.15 23.97 -4.16
N VAL A 631 13.05 24.35 -2.88
CA VAL A 631 12.11 25.39 -2.41
C VAL A 631 12.27 26.73 -3.15
N LYS A 632 13.51 27.07 -3.54
CA LYS A 632 13.84 28.34 -4.21
C LYS A 632 14.09 28.20 -5.72
N ALA A 633 13.82 27.03 -6.31
CA ALA A 633 14.11 26.78 -7.73
C ALA A 633 13.02 25.93 -8.38
N LYS A 634 12.13 26.59 -9.13
CA LYS A 634 11.07 25.92 -9.87
C LYS A 634 11.65 25.03 -10.97
N GLY A 635 11.19 23.78 -11.07
CA GLY A 635 11.67 22.81 -12.07
C GLY A 635 12.97 22.12 -11.71
N VAL A 636 13.55 22.40 -10.54
CA VAL A 636 14.72 21.69 -10.01
C VAL A 636 14.29 20.80 -8.86
N PHE A 637 14.65 19.53 -8.92
CA PHE A 637 14.31 18.51 -7.94
C PHE A 637 15.58 17.90 -7.36
N SER A 638 15.51 17.40 -6.12
CA SER A 638 16.67 16.74 -5.52
C SER A 638 16.27 15.51 -4.74
N ILE A 639 17.11 14.45 -4.81
CA ILE A 639 16.80 13.13 -4.26
C ILE A 639 18.03 12.44 -3.65
N GLY A 640 17.78 11.44 -2.81
CA GLY A 640 18.81 10.59 -2.22
C GLY A 640 19.71 11.34 -1.24
N ASP A 641 20.99 10.99 -1.18
CA ASP A 641 21.94 11.49 -0.18
C ASP A 641 22.22 13.00 -0.27
N THR A 642 21.77 13.67 -1.32
CA THR A 642 21.83 15.14 -1.41
C THR A 642 20.78 15.84 -0.55
N VAL A 643 19.67 15.14 -0.25
CA VAL A 643 18.60 15.61 0.64
C VAL A 643 18.71 14.98 2.01
N GLN A 644 18.78 13.64 2.05
CA GLN A 644 18.91 12.89 3.30
C GLN A 644 19.67 11.58 3.07
N PRO A 645 20.80 11.37 3.73
CA PRO A 645 21.54 10.11 3.67
C PRO A 645 20.67 8.92 4.08
N GLY A 646 20.77 7.83 3.30
CA GLY A 646 19.93 6.66 3.52
C GLY A 646 20.43 5.40 2.84
N LEU A 647 19.53 4.41 2.71
CA LEU A 647 19.83 3.18 1.97
C LEU A 647 19.81 3.43 0.45
N LEU A 648 20.49 2.57 -0.30
CA LEU A 648 20.42 2.53 -1.78
C LEU A 648 18.97 2.43 -2.26
N THR A 649 18.16 1.61 -1.59
CA THR A 649 16.73 1.45 -1.90
C THR A 649 15.90 2.72 -1.65
N HIS A 650 16.27 3.56 -0.67
CA HIS A 650 15.65 4.87 -0.47
C HIS A 650 15.97 5.82 -1.63
N ALA A 651 17.21 5.83 -2.10
CA ALA A 651 17.60 6.63 -3.24
C ALA A 651 16.85 6.20 -4.53
N ILE A 652 16.70 4.89 -4.77
CA ILE A 652 15.93 4.34 -5.90
C ILE A 652 14.45 4.72 -5.79
N GLY A 653 13.83 4.54 -4.63
CA GLY A 653 12.44 4.91 -4.39
C GLY A 653 12.20 6.40 -4.55
N GLY A 654 13.10 7.24 -4.04
CA GLY A 654 13.08 8.69 -4.23
C GLY A 654 13.21 9.09 -5.71
N GLY A 655 14.03 8.39 -6.48
CA GLY A 655 14.15 8.57 -7.94
C GLY A 655 12.85 8.29 -8.68
N GLN A 656 12.19 7.19 -8.35
CA GLN A 656 10.89 6.83 -8.90
C GLN A 656 9.82 7.88 -8.53
N GLU A 657 9.75 8.27 -7.27
CA GLU A 657 8.77 9.24 -6.78
C GLU A 657 8.96 10.60 -7.46
N ALA A 658 10.20 11.09 -7.50
CA ALA A 658 10.52 12.36 -8.16
C ALA A 658 10.15 12.35 -9.63
N ALA A 659 10.40 11.25 -10.35
CA ALA A 659 10.04 11.15 -11.76
C ALA A 659 8.54 11.28 -12.02
N LEU A 660 7.70 10.74 -11.14
CA LEU A 660 6.24 10.90 -11.23
C LEU A 660 5.82 12.35 -10.98
N LEU A 661 6.41 13.00 -9.98
CA LEU A 661 6.15 14.41 -9.67
C LEU A 661 6.65 15.35 -10.78
N ILE A 662 7.80 15.07 -11.36
CA ILE A 662 8.33 15.80 -12.52
C ILE A 662 7.40 15.65 -13.73
N ASN A 663 6.90 14.45 -13.99
CA ASN A 663 5.93 14.23 -15.06
C ASN A 663 4.66 15.07 -14.87
N ASP A 664 4.14 15.17 -13.66
CA ASP A 664 2.98 16.01 -13.37
C ASP A 664 3.32 17.51 -13.47
N TYR A 665 4.50 17.93 -13.01
CA TYR A 665 5.02 19.29 -13.20
C TYR A 665 5.12 19.66 -14.69
N LEU A 666 5.73 18.79 -15.52
CA LEU A 666 5.90 19.02 -16.96
C LEU A 666 4.57 19.00 -17.73
N ALA A 667 3.55 18.34 -17.21
CA ALA A 667 2.18 18.32 -17.72
C ALA A 667 1.36 19.55 -17.27
N GLY A 668 1.93 20.46 -16.46
CA GLY A 668 1.23 21.63 -15.93
C GLY A 668 0.13 21.31 -14.92
N LYS A 669 0.22 20.17 -14.25
CA LYS A 669 -0.66 19.81 -13.14
C LYS A 669 -0.08 20.40 -11.86
N GLU A 670 -0.83 21.26 -11.17
CA GLU A 670 -0.49 21.76 -9.84
C GLU A 670 -0.70 20.72 -8.74
#